data_1e6806f3774db06085b7fb5c3776cb55
#
_entry.id   1e6806f3774db06085b7fb5c3776cb55
#
_cell.length_a   1.000
_cell.length_b   1.000
_cell.length_c   1.000
_cell.angle_alpha   90.00
_cell.angle_beta   90.00
_cell.angle_gamma   90.00
#
_symmetry.space_group_name_H-M   'P 1'
#
loop_
_entity.id
_entity.type
_entity.pdbx_description
1 polymer ?
#
loop_
_entity_poly.entity_id
_entity_poly.type
_entity_poly.pdbx_seq_one_letter_code
_entity_poly.pdbx_strand_id
1 'polypeptide(L)'
;MKKFNKIVSLLLALVMVLSLAACGGKTTTPSTAAPVATTEATAAAEYVDPYADIRDDYDALSEAIYNDVLGDFIAAYDAGKAVTDNVSERYALMAIAEAKLLESATLMPLTAKGGNYAISRVAPYSYSSVLWGNDSERFHNAIVTTEPIKTVDRDELKALWAELKGTGTYAAEATKLLESKGYTIKDTYAPGGKYASDPQTWDILATSRSADAEAIVNTYDGLVEYDCENVMQPALAESWEVSDDGLTYTFHLRQGAKWVDSQGREVGEVKADDFVAGMQHMMDVMGGLEYLIEGIIVNASEYISGDVTDFAEVGVKAVDDYTVEYTLCQPTSFFMTMLGYNVFAPMSRSYYESKGGKFGADFDNSAASYTYGKTPSDIAYCGPYLVSNFTSENTIVFTANPAYWNKDNITIKTLTWLYNDGQDALKAYNDTMSGVLDGAGLNASAAEQAKTDGVFDTLAYVSATDATTYSAFLNVNRAATSNVNDGSVVSPKDGDEEAMTRTHAAFLNVHFRRAIMFALDRATYNAQTVGEDLKYASLVNTYTPGNFVSLEEDTTVDINGTATTFPAGTYYGAIVQAQIDADGLTIKVWDPEAEGGIGSSTQFDGWYNPDEAAAELATAVEELAAEGVEVSAENPIYMDLPYFSGSEAFGNRANALKKSIETVLGGAVIVNLVECVDSNAWYYAGYYTDFGYEANYDFYDVSGWGPDYGDPQTYLDTFLPDYSGYMVKCIGLF
;
A
#
# COMPACT_ATOMS: atom_id res chain seq x y z
N MET A 1 10.47 26.96 -8.92
CA MET A 1 11.69 26.23 -9.26
C MET A 1 11.50 25.13 -10.34
N LYS A 2 10.27 24.71 -10.65
CA LYS A 2 9.98 23.72 -11.73
C LYS A 2 10.35 24.14 -13.16
N LYS A 3 10.67 25.41 -13.43
CA LYS A 3 11.07 25.91 -14.77
C LYS A 3 12.59 25.92 -15.03
N PHE A 4 13.43 25.65 -14.03
CA PHE A 4 14.89 25.74 -14.20
C PHE A 4 15.55 24.39 -14.54
N ASN A 5 14.91 23.27 -14.22
CA ASN A 5 15.48 21.94 -14.50
C ASN A 5 15.20 21.44 -15.93
N LYS A 6 14.25 22.04 -16.65
CA LYS A 6 13.98 21.66 -18.06
C LYS A 6 15.06 22.07 -19.08
N ILE A 7 16.07 22.84 -18.69
CA ILE A 7 17.09 23.35 -19.64
C ILE A 7 18.42 22.56 -19.56
N VAL A 8 18.65 21.79 -18.50
CA VAL A 8 19.92 21.05 -18.33
C VAL A 8 19.89 19.66 -18.96
N SER A 9 18.72 19.05 -19.11
CA SER A 9 18.58 17.70 -19.68
C SER A 9 18.64 17.64 -21.22
N LEU A 10 18.55 18.76 -21.91
CA LEU A 10 18.52 18.79 -23.39
C LEU A 10 19.90 18.97 -24.04
N LEU A 11 20.98 18.99 -23.31
CA LEU A 11 22.33 19.29 -23.81
C LEU A 11 23.33 18.12 -23.76
N LEU A 12 22.92 16.91 -23.35
CA LEU A 12 23.80 15.73 -23.28
C LEU A 12 23.50 14.64 -24.30
N ALA A 13 22.50 14.79 -25.16
CA ALA A 13 22.09 13.77 -26.14
C ALA A 13 22.63 13.95 -27.55
N LEU A 14 23.69 14.76 -27.79
CA LEU A 14 24.19 15.04 -29.13
C LEU A 14 25.69 14.79 -29.33
N VAL A 15 26.27 13.74 -28.80
CA VAL A 15 27.60 13.25 -29.25
C VAL A 15 27.65 11.73 -29.08
N MET A 16 27.32 10.96 -30.10
CA MET A 16 27.96 9.73 -30.49
C MET A 16 27.13 9.01 -31.60
N VAL A 17 27.29 9.48 -32.80
CA VAL A 17 27.08 8.67 -34.01
C VAL A 17 28.27 8.90 -34.90
N LEU A 18 29.15 7.94 -35.04
CA LEU A 18 29.96 7.66 -36.26
C LEU A 18 30.97 6.53 -36.01
N SER A 19 30.80 5.54 -36.83
CA SER A 19 31.76 4.49 -37.26
C SER A 19 31.34 3.07 -36.84
N LEU A 20 31.10 2.15 -37.72
CA LEU A 20 31.89 1.61 -38.80
C LEU A 20 31.05 0.68 -39.69
N ALA A 21 31.17 0.88 -40.99
CA ALA A 21 30.75 -0.06 -42.01
C ALA A 21 31.91 -1.02 -42.31
N ALA A 22 31.62 -2.27 -42.65
CA ALA A 22 32.04 -2.94 -43.87
C ALA A 22 32.24 -4.45 -43.74
N CYS A 23 31.90 -5.12 -44.84
CA CYS A 23 32.27 -6.45 -45.36
C CYS A 23 31.27 -7.57 -44.99
N GLY A 24 30.53 -8.19 -45.86
CA GLY A 24 30.66 -8.46 -47.31
C GLY A 24 30.81 -9.97 -47.57
N GLY A 25 29.83 -10.62 -48.21
CA GLY A 25 30.03 -12.01 -48.68
C GLY A 25 28.77 -12.67 -49.26
N LYS A 26 28.60 -12.61 -50.57
CA LYS A 26 27.59 -13.32 -51.38
C LYS A 26 27.92 -14.79 -51.58
N THR A 27 26.88 -15.67 -51.73
CA THR A 27 26.78 -16.66 -52.84
C THR A 27 25.37 -17.28 -52.84
N THR A 28 24.58 -17.00 -53.82
CA THR A 28 24.12 -17.71 -55.07
C THR A 28 23.21 -18.95 -54.90
N THR A 29 21.99 -18.76 -55.32
CA THR A 29 20.87 -19.49 -55.96
C THR A 29 21.22 -20.73 -56.82
N PRO A 30 20.26 -21.51 -57.44
CA PRO A 30 18.78 -21.48 -57.40
C PRO A 30 18.14 -22.91 -57.39
N SER A 31 16.82 -23.00 -57.20
CA SER A 31 16.01 -24.05 -57.84
C SER A 31 14.53 -23.61 -57.97
N THR A 32 14.03 -23.81 -59.16
CA THR A 32 12.70 -23.54 -59.69
C THR A 32 11.64 -24.49 -59.18
N ALA A 33 10.46 -23.99 -58.81
CA ALA A 33 9.18 -24.71 -58.81
C ALA A 33 8.05 -23.78 -59.28
N ALA A 34 7.09 -24.36 -59.98
CA ALA A 34 6.08 -23.73 -60.77
C ALA A 34 4.91 -23.07 -59.96
N PRO A 35 4.07 -22.23 -60.53
CA PRO A 35 3.18 -21.32 -59.82
C PRO A 35 1.92 -22.01 -59.30
N VAL A 36 1.66 -21.84 -58.00
CA VAL A 36 0.34 -22.08 -57.39
C VAL A 36 -0.42 -20.77 -57.46
N ALA A 37 -1.70 -20.85 -57.78
CA ALA A 37 -2.61 -19.73 -57.94
C ALA A 37 -2.66 -18.87 -56.65
N THR A 38 -2.32 -17.59 -56.78
CA THR A 38 -2.48 -16.59 -55.75
C THR A 38 -3.97 -16.27 -55.63
N THR A 39 -4.61 -16.69 -54.55
CA THR A 39 -5.67 -15.94 -53.92
C THR A 39 -5.06 -14.62 -53.47
N GLU A 40 -5.59 -13.49 -53.93
CA GLU A 40 -5.23 -12.17 -53.39
C GLU A 40 -5.48 -12.20 -51.91
N ALA A 41 -4.42 -12.24 -51.11
CA ALA A 41 -4.47 -11.91 -49.71
C ALA A 41 -4.87 -10.42 -49.67
N THR A 42 -6.02 -10.11 -49.13
CA THR A 42 -6.33 -8.75 -48.64
C THR A 42 -5.16 -8.36 -47.77
N ALA A 43 -4.47 -7.26 -48.10
CA ALA A 43 -3.44 -6.71 -47.26
C ALA A 43 -4.02 -6.55 -45.83
N ALA A 44 -3.36 -7.10 -44.84
CA ALA A 44 -3.73 -6.88 -43.45
C ALA A 44 -3.80 -5.37 -43.21
N ALA A 45 -4.81 -4.90 -42.48
CA ALA A 45 -4.92 -3.50 -42.12
C ALA A 45 -3.63 -3.14 -41.34
N GLU A 46 -3.04 -2.00 -41.68
CA GLU A 46 -1.91 -1.47 -40.91
C GLU A 46 -2.49 -0.89 -39.60
N TYR A 47 -1.87 -1.21 -38.46
CA TYR A 47 -2.31 -0.67 -37.17
C TYR A 47 -2.27 0.86 -37.18
N VAL A 48 -3.38 1.47 -36.81
CA VAL A 48 -3.50 2.92 -36.65
C VAL A 48 -3.63 3.21 -35.16
N ASP A 49 -2.59 3.81 -34.61
CA ASP A 49 -2.60 4.28 -33.22
C ASP A 49 -3.71 5.31 -33.00
N PRO A 50 -4.69 5.03 -32.09
CA PRO A 50 -5.80 5.98 -31.84
C PRO A 50 -5.32 7.30 -31.25
N TYR A 51 -4.12 7.37 -30.66
CA TYR A 51 -3.57 8.56 -30.02
C TYR A 51 -2.39 9.17 -30.80
N ALA A 52 -2.19 8.81 -32.07
CA ALA A 52 -1.03 9.24 -32.88
C ALA A 52 -0.81 10.76 -32.88
N ASP A 53 -1.90 11.54 -32.90
CA ASP A 53 -1.85 13.01 -32.99
C ASP A 53 -1.40 13.70 -31.67
N ILE A 54 -1.48 13.00 -30.53
CA ILE A 54 -1.15 13.53 -29.19
C ILE A 54 -0.03 12.75 -28.49
N ARG A 55 0.60 11.79 -29.16
CA ARG A 55 1.60 10.88 -28.56
C ARG A 55 2.84 11.60 -28.02
N ASP A 56 3.21 12.74 -28.61
CA ASP A 56 4.35 13.55 -28.16
C ASP A 56 4.04 14.45 -26.94
N ASP A 57 2.76 14.54 -26.55
CA ASP A 57 2.30 15.26 -25.37
C ASP A 57 1.82 14.24 -24.33
N TYR A 58 2.71 13.87 -23.40
CA TYR A 58 2.44 12.81 -22.46
C TYR A 58 1.25 13.12 -21.52
N ASP A 59 1.10 14.38 -21.11
CA ASP A 59 0.00 14.79 -20.22
C ASP A 59 -1.34 14.62 -20.95
N ALA A 60 -1.45 15.11 -22.20
CA ALA A 60 -2.65 14.95 -23.02
C ALA A 60 -2.93 13.48 -23.37
N LEU A 61 -1.87 12.69 -23.63
CA LEU A 61 -2.00 11.26 -23.90
C LEU A 61 -2.49 10.52 -22.66
N SER A 62 -1.92 10.78 -21.48
CA SER A 62 -2.34 10.16 -20.20
C SER A 62 -3.80 10.49 -19.90
N GLU A 63 -4.23 11.74 -20.04
CA GLU A 63 -5.61 12.15 -19.84
C GLU A 63 -6.59 11.43 -20.79
N ALA A 64 -6.22 11.32 -22.09
CA ALA A 64 -7.06 10.63 -23.07
C ALA A 64 -7.21 9.13 -22.74
N ILE A 65 -6.10 8.42 -22.48
CA ILE A 65 -6.12 6.99 -22.12
C ILE A 65 -6.86 6.79 -20.79
N TYR A 66 -6.63 7.66 -19.81
CA TYR A 66 -7.30 7.59 -18.51
C TYR A 66 -8.83 7.67 -18.66
N ASN A 67 -9.33 8.62 -19.44
CA ASN A 67 -10.76 8.75 -19.70
C ASN A 67 -11.35 7.55 -20.45
N ASP A 68 -10.59 6.97 -21.39
CA ASP A 68 -11.04 5.80 -22.15
C ASP A 68 -11.02 4.51 -21.31
N VAL A 69 -10.06 4.36 -20.40
CA VAL A 69 -9.86 3.11 -19.63
C VAL A 69 -10.55 3.15 -18.27
N LEU A 70 -10.57 4.31 -17.59
CA LEU A 70 -11.09 4.50 -16.23
C LEU A 70 -12.27 5.47 -16.14
N GLY A 71 -12.86 5.90 -17.26
CA GLY A 71 -13.95 6.88 -17.25
C GLY A 71 -15.17 6.47 -16.43
N ASP A 72 -15.56 5.19 -16.49
CA ASP A 72 -16.68 4.65 -15.72
C ASP A 72 -16.36 4.60 -14.22
N PHE A 73 -15.10 4.27 -13.87
CA PHE A 73 -14.62 4.33 -12.49
C PHE A 73 -14.71 5.75 -11.93
N ILE A 74 -14.20 6.75 -12.66
CA ILE A 74 -14.20 8.15 -12.20
C ILE A 74 -15.62 8.66 -12.02
N ALA A 75 -16.52 8.38 -12.95
CA ALA A 75 -17.91 8.82 -12.84
C ALA A 75 -18.60 8.24 -11.58
N ALA A 76 -18.34 6.98 -11.26
CA ALA A 76 -18.88 6.33 -10.06
C ALA A 76 -18.19 6.84 -8.77
N TYR A 77 -16.86 7.05 -8.81
CA TYR A 77 -16.09 7.61 -7.70
C TYR A 77 -16.57 9.02 -7.32
N ASP A 78 -16.73 9.89 -8.30
CA ASP A 78 -17.21 11.26 -8.08
C ASP A 78 -18.60 11.28 -7.47
N ALA A 79 -19.48 10.36 -7.88
CA ALA A 79 -20.79 10.21 -7.25
C ALA A 79 -20.69 9.84 -5.77
N GLY A 80 -19.80 8.90 -5.41
CA GLY A 80 -19.56 8.52 -4.01
C GLY A 80 -18.90 9.64 -3.21
N LYS A 81 -17.90 10.33 -3.77
CA LYS A 81 -17.21 11.47 -3.15
C LYS A 81 -18.14 12.62 -2.84
N ALA A 82 -19.16 12.85 -3.66
CA ALA A 82 -20.12 13.92 -3.46
C ALA A 82 -21.04 13.70 -2.26
N VAL A 83 -21.17 12.47 -1.74
CA VAL A 83 -21.99 12.16 -0.57
C VAL A 83 -21.20 12.42 0.70
N THR A 84 -21.57 13.43 1.47
CA THR A 84 -20.87 13.88 2.69
C THR A 84 -21.68 13.69 3.97
N ASP A 85 -22.98 13.45 3.87
CA ASP A 85 -23.93 13.41 4.99
C ASP A 85 -24.58 12.03 5.22
N ASN A 86 -24.32 11.05 4.36
CA ASN A 86 -24.79 9.67 4.49
C ASN A 86 -23.64 8.67 4.23
N VAL A 87 -23.08 8.15 5.29
CA VAL A 87 -21.94 7.22 5.24
C VAL A 87 -22.28 5.93 4.50
N SER A 88 -23.50 5.39 4.71
CA SER A 88 -23.92 4.14 4.06
C SER A 88 -24.11 4.30 2.55
N GLU A 89 -24.72 5.40 2.11
CA GLU A 89 -24.85 5.70 0.69
C GLU A 89 -23.48 5.92 0.04
N ARG A 90 -22.59 6.65 0.72
CA ARG A 90 -21.21 6.86 0.29
C ARG A 90 -20.48 5.52 0.11
N TYR A 91 -20.53 4.63 1.09
CA TYR A 91 -19.89 3.30 1.00
C TYR A 91 -20.44 2.46 -0.14
N ALA A 92 -21.74 2.50 -0.37
CA ALA A 92 -22.36 1.77 -1.47
C ALA A 92 -21.93 2.30 -2.84
N LEU A 93 -21.83 3.63 -3.01
CA LEU A 93 -21.35 4.24 -4.24
C LEU A 93 -19.85 4.02 -4.47
N MET A 94 -19.02 4.06 -3.42
CA MET A 94 -17.61 3.70 -3.52
C MET A 94 -17.43 2.23 -3.90
N ALA A 95 -18.29 1.32 -3.45
CA ALA A 95 -18.27 -0.08 -3.86
C ALA A 95 -18.59 -0.26 -5.35
N ILE A 96 -19.52 0.55 -5.90
CA ILE A 96 -19.80 0.59 -7.33
C ILE A 96 -18.57 1.11 -8.10
N ALA A 97 -17.92 2.16 -7.61
CA ALA A 97 -16.69 2.68 -8.21
C ALA A 97 -15.59 1.62 -8.25
N GLU A 98 -15.39 0.87 -7.16
CA GLU A 98 -14.40 -0.22 -7.16
C GLU A 98 -14.74 -1.32 -8.17
N ALA A 99 -16.00 -1.69 -8.31
CA ALA A 99 -16.40 -2.64 -9.34
C ALA A 99 -15.96 -2.15 -10.74
N LYS A 100 -16.17 -0.88 -11.06
CA LYS A 100 -15.73 -0.28 -12.33
C LYS A 100 -14.21 -0.26 -12.50
N LEU A 101 -13.46 -0.03 -11.41
CA LEU A 101 -12.00 -0.14 -11.43
C LEU A 101 -11.56 -1.57 -11.76
N LEU A 102 -12.14 -2.58 -11.11
CA LEU A 102 -11.82 -3.99 -11.35
C LEU A 102 -12.20 -4.43 -12.77
N GLU A 103 -13.33 -3.93 -13.31
CA GLU A 103 -13.80 -4.18 -14.67
C GLU A 103 -12.86 -3.66 -15.75
N SER A 104 -12.13 -2.58 -15.46
CA SER A 104 -11.13 -2.02 -16.37
C SER A 104 -9.98 -2.97 -16.64
N ALA A 105 -9.78 -3.95 -15.74
CA ALA A 105 -8.67 -4.90 -15.76
C ALA A 105 -7.28 -4.24 -15.84
N THR A 106 -7.11 -3.06 -15.25
CA THR A 106 -5.80 -2.42 -15.07
C THR A 106 -5.14 -2.84 -13.77
N LEU A 107 -5.94 -3.29 -12.80
CA LEU A 107 -5.58 -3.74 -11.48
C LEU A 107 -6.16 -5.13 -11.23
N MET A 108 -5.35 -6.03 -10.64
CA MET A 108 -5.83 -7.30 -10.08
C MET A 108 -5.35 -7.43 -8.63
N PRO A 109 -6.25 -7.48 -7.64
CA PRO A 109 -5.89 -7.79 -6.27
C PRO A 109 -5.22 -9.17 -6.18
N LEU A 110 -4.13 -9.28 -5.41
CA LEU A 110 -3.39 -10.54 -5.24
C LEU A 110 -3.54 -11.08 -3.82
N THR A 111 -2.92 -10.39 -2.86
CA THR A 111 -2.84 -10.89 -1.47
C THR A 111 -2.96 -9.76 -0.47
N ALA A 112 -3.49 -10.07 0.72
CA ALA A 112 -3.36 -9.21 1.89
C ALA A 112 -2.07 -9.54 2.67
N LYS A 113 -1.57 -8.60 3.45
CA LYS A 113 -0.51 -8.83 4.43
C LYS A 113 -1.03 -9.74 5.55
N GLY A 114 -0.27 -10.76 5.95
CA GLY A 114 -0.70 -11.78 6.90
C GLY A 114 -1.20 -13.07 6.23
N GLY A 115 -2.04 -13.84 6.94
CA GLY A 115 -2.56 -15.11 6.42
C GLY A 115 -1.51 -16.21 6.28
N ASN A 116 -0.38 -16.09 6.97
CA ASN A 116 0.71 -17.07 6.98
C ASN A 116 0.84 -17.72 8.37
N TYR A 117 1.53 -18.84 8.45
CA TYR A 117 1.90 -19.41 9.73
C TYR A 117 2.79 -18.45 10.51
N ALA A 118 2.61 -18.44 11.82
CA ALA A 118 3.40 -17.64 12.75
C ALA A 118 3.61 -18.36 14.07
N ILE A 119 4.69 -18.01 14.78
CA ILE A 119 4.95 -18.38 16.19
C ILE A 119 5.15 -17.08 16.97
N SER A 120 4.51 -16.95 18.14
CA SER A 120 4.57 -15.69 18.90
C SER A 120 4.45 -15.91 20.40
N ARG A 121 5.13 -15.02 21.16
CA ARG A 121 5.03 -14.83 22.61
C ARG A 121 3.99 -13.77 22.99
N VAL A 122 3.42 -13.09 22.00
CA VAL A 122 2.47 -12.01 22.25
C VAL A 122 1.04 -12.57 22.34
N ALA A 123 0.31 -12.16 23.38
CA ALA A 123 -1.09 -12.50 23.51
C ALA A 123 -1.91 -11.79 22.39
N PRO A 124 -2.82 -12.51 21.70
CA PRO A 124 -3.68 -11.88 20.71
C PRO A 124 -4.51 -10.78 21.36
N TYR A 125 -4.80 -9.74 20.59
CA TYR A 125 -5.62 -8.58 21.02
C TYR A 125 -5.11 -7.85 22.28
N SER A 126 -3.80 -7.85 22.54
CA SER A 126 -3.24 -7.13 23.69
C SER A 126 -2.81 -5.69 23.35
N TYR A 127 -2.80 -5.32 22.09
CA TYR A 127 -2.58 -3.95 21.59
C TYR A 127 -3.48 -3.68 20.38
N SER A 128 -3.52 -2.44 19.88
CA SER A 128 -4.38 -2.06 18.75
C SER A 128 -4.12 -2.92 17.51
N SER A 129 -5.19 -3.30 16.86
CA SER A 129 -5.19 -3.94 15.54
C SER A 129 -6.07 -3.16 14.56
N VAL A 130 -6.20 -1.85 14.78
CA VAL A 130 -6.92 -0.96 13.87
C VAL A 130 -6.35 -1.09 12.46
N LEU A 131 -7.24 -1.07 11.47
CA LEU A 131 -6.87 -1.38 10.09
C LEU A 131 -6.21 -0.22 9.35
N TRP A 132 -6.31 1.00 9.87
CA TRP A 132 -5.82 2.24 9.25
C TRP A 132 -4.91 3.03 10.18
N GLY A 133 -4.15 3.95 9.60
CA GLY A 133 -3.21 4.79 10.33
C GLY A 133 -2.00 4.02 10.87
N ASN A 134 -1.42 4.51 11.97
CA ASN A 134 -0.19 3.95 12.54
C ASN A 134 -0.36 3.28 13.92
N ASP A 135 -1.55 3.30 14.52
CA ASP A 135 -1.75 2.88 15.91
C ASP A 135 -1.60 1.37 16.14
N SER A 136 -1.74 0.54 15.09
CA SER A 136 -1.43 -0.89 15.16
C SER A 136 0.06 -1.18 15.41
N GLU A 137 0.92 -0.17 15.31
CA GLU A 137 2.35 -0.25 15.58
C GLU A 137 2.75 0.30 16.97
N ARG A 138 1.76 0.63 17.83
CA ARG A 138 1.97 1.05 19.22
C ARG A 138 1.91 -0.15 20.16
N PHE A 139 3.02 -0.47 20.79
CA PHE A 139 3.18 -1.73 21.55
C PHE A 139 3.26 -1.54 23.07
N HIS A 140 2.99 -0.34 23.59
CA HIS A 140 3.20 -0.03 25.01
C HIS A 140 2.35 -0.86 25.98
N ASN A 141 1.23 -1.44 25.52
CA ASN A 141 0.31 -2.27 26.29
C ASN A 141 0.36 -3.77 25.93
N ALA A 142 1.30 -4.19 25.06
CA ALA A 142 1.41 -5.59 24.65
C ALA A 142 1.63 -6.52 25.87
N ILE A 143 1.00 -7.69 25.84
CA ILE A 143 1.21 -8.77 26.81
C ILE A 143 2.15 -9.80 26.19
N VAL A 144 3.37 -9.89 26.69
CA VAL A 144 4.43 -10.73 26.12
C VAL A 144 4.90 -11.75 27.17
N THR A 145 4.97 -13.03 26.77
CA THR A 145 5.41 -14.14 27.60
C THR A 145 6.89 -14.49 27.35
N THR A 146 7.54 -15.16 28.31
CA THR A 146 8.93 -15.63 28.14
C THR A 146 9.03 -16.80 27.15
N GLU A 147 7.98 -17.61 27.02
CA GLU A 147 7.92 -18.75 26.10
C GLU A 147 6.85 -18.51 25.02
N PRO A 148 6.99 -19.09 23.81
CA PRO A 148 5.94 -19.00 22.80
C PRO A 148 4.61 -19.53 23.31
N ILE A 149 3.52 -18.81 23.03
CA ILE A 149 2.18 -19.20 23.46
C ILE A 149 1.70 -20.34 22.55
N LYS A 150 1.30 -21.46 23.16
CA LYS A 150 0.78 -22.62 22.42
C LYS A 150 -0.49 -22.26 21.67
N THR A 151 -0.71 -22.90 20.53
CA THR A 151 -1.90 -22.70 19.69
C THR A 151 -3.18 -22.86 20.48
N VAL A 152 -3.33 -23.93 21.29
CA VAL A 152 -4.50 -24.18 22.12
C VAL A 152 -4.75 -23.05 23.15
N ASP A 153 -3.69 -22.47 23.71
CA ASP A 153 -3.80 -21.39 24.69
C ASP A 153 -4.13 -20.05 23.99
N ARG A 154 -3.66 -19.86 22.73
CA ARG A 154 -4.06 -18.72 21.90
C ARG A 154 -5.56 -18.78 21.55
N ASP A 155 -6.10 -19.96 21.26
CA ASP A 155 -7.52 -20.13 20.96
C ASP A 155 -8.40 -19.84 22.19
N GLU A 156 -7.95 -20.21 23.39
CA GLU A 156 -8.63 -19.82 24.64
C GLU A 156 -8.58 -18.30 24.86
N LEU A 157 -7.44 -17.63 24.54
CA LEU A 157 -7.33 -16.15 24.61
C LEU A 157 -8.26 -15.47 23.60
N LYS A 158 -8.39 -16.01 22.39
CA LYS A 158 -9.35 -15.50 21.38
C LYS A 158 -10.81 -15.65 21.85
N ALA A 159 -11.15 -16.79 22.45
CA ALA A 159 -12.47 -17.00 23.02
C ALA A 159 -12.74 -16.03 24.18
N LEU A 160 -11.77 -15.84 25.06
CA LEU A 160 -11.84 -14.88 26.18
C LEU A 160 -12.05 -13.44 25.67
N TRP A 161 -11.32 -13.05 24.60
CA TRP A 161 -11.51 -11.72 24.00
C TRP A 161 -12.90 -11.56 23.41
N ALA A 162 -13.42 -12.58 22.72
CA ALA A 162 -14.76 -12.52 22.16
C ALA A 162 -15.86 -12.37 23.24
N GLU A 163 -15.63 -12.95 24.46
CA GLU A 163 -16.52 -12.81 25.61
C GLU A 163 -16.41 -11.42 26.26
N LEU A 164 -15.19 -10.86 26.36
CA LEU A 164 -14.90 -9.66 27.13
C LEU A 164 -14.81 -8.39 26.31
N LYS A 165 -14.90 -8.46 24.98
CA LYS A 165 -14.88 -7.29 24.09
C LYS A 165 -15.93 -6.26 24.54
N GLY A 166 -15.53 -4.99 24.63
CA GLY A 166 -16.35 -3.88 25.09
C GLY A 166 -16.43 -3.71 26.60
N THR A 167 -15.77 -4.58 27.39
CA THR A 167 -15.78 -4.49 28.86
C THR A 167 -14.55 -3.75 29.43
N GLY A 168 -13.48 -3.57 28.64
CA GLY A 168 -12.20 -3.03 29.09
C GLY A 168 -11.42 -3.93 30.06
N THR A 169 -11.83 -5.21 30.25
CA THR A 169 -11.20 -6.12 31.22
C THR A 169 -10.31 -7.20 30.60
N TYR A 170 -10.29 -7.32 29.28
CA TYR A 170 -9.57 -8.39 28.57
C TYR A 170 -8.10 -8.49 28.98
N ALA A 171 -7.35 -7.40 28.99
CA ALA A 171 -5.90 -7.45 29.26
C ALA A 171 -5.59 -8.04 30.64
N ALA A 172 -6.37 -7.70 31.66
CA ALA A 172 -6.21 -8.22 33.01
C ALA A 172 -6.55 -9.71 33.10
N GLU A 173 -7.64 -10.14 32.46
CA GLU A 173 -8.06 -11.55 32.48
C GLU A 173 -7.17 -12.42 31.59
N ALA A 174 -6.68 -11.92 30.44
CA ALA A 174 -5.69 -12.60 29.60
C ALA A 174 -4.38 -12.85 30.35
N THR A 175 -3.89 -11.88 31.11
CA THR A 175 -2.71 -12.01 31.96
C THR A 175 -2.92 -13.13 33.00
N LYS A 176 -4.04 -13.12 33.73
CA LYS A 176 -4.37 -14.17 34.70
C LYS A 176 -4.48 -15.56 34.07
N LEU A 177 -5.09 -15.66 32.88
CA LEU A 177 -5.20 -16.92 32.15
C LEU A 177 -3.81 -17.46 31.81
N LEU A 178 -2.93 -16.64 31.24
CA LEU A 178 -1.57 -17.03 30.90
C LEU A 178 -0.77 -17.48 32.13
N GLU A 179 -0.82 -16.71 33.22
CA GLU A 179 -0.16 -17.06 34.49
C GLU A 179 -0.69 -18.39 35.07
N SER A 180 -2.01 -18.64 34.99
CA SER A 180 -2.62 -19.88 35.45
C SER A 180 -2.15 -21.11 34.65
N LYS A 181 -1.73 -20.91 33.41
CA LYS A 181 -1.16 -21.94 32.51
C LYS A 181 0.36 -22.08 32.66
N GLY A 182 0.97 -21.27 33.52
CA GLY A 182 2.40 -21.34 33.85
C GLY A 182 3.29 -20.46 32.99
N TYR A 183 2.72 -19.56 32.16
CA TYR A 183 3.50 -18.57 31.45
C TYR A 183 3.98 -17.47 32.40
N THR A 184 5.15 -16.91 32.14
CA THR A 184 5.67 -15.73 32.83
C THR A 184 5.57 -14.54 31.89
N ILE A 185 4.93 -13.46 32.35
CA ILE A 185 4.83 -12.20 31.61
C ILE A 185 6.16 -11.45 31.76
N LYS A 186 6.64 -10.83 30.68
CA LYS A 186 7.84 -9.98 30.68
C LYS A 186 7.51 -8.56 30.20
N ASP A 187 8.37 -7.62 30.53
CA ASP A 187 8.24 -6.20 30.23
C ASP A 187 9.13 -5.74 29.05
N THR A 188 9.59 -6.69 28.25
CA THR A 188 10.38 -6.43 27.04
C THR A 188 9.71 -7.05 25.83
N TYR A 189 9.84 -6.40 24.67
CA TYR A 189 9.30 -6.90 23.42
C TYR A 189 10.27 -6.68 22.26
N ALA A 190 10.52 -7.73 21.50
CA ALA A 190 11.33 -7.73 20.28
C ALA A 190 10.50 -8.28 19.11
N PRO A 191 9.69 -7.46 18.40
CA PRO A 191 8.91 -7.92 17.28
C PRO A 191 9.79 -8.35 16.09
N GLY A 192 9.40 -9.41 15.40
CA GLY A 192 10.05 -9.82 14.15
C GLY A 192 9.57 -9.02 12.95
N GLY A 193 10.45 -8.84 11.96
CA GLY A 193 10.09 -8.26 10.66
C GLY A 193 9.87 -6.75 10.64
N LYS A 194 10.29 -6.03 11.67
CA LYS A 194 10.07 -4.57 11.78
C LYS A 194 11.26 -3.70 11.35
N TYR A 195 12.40 -4.27 11.05
CA TYR A 195 13.60 -3.52 10.70
C TYR A 195 14.37 -4.20 9.57
N ALA A 196 14.05 -3.81 8.33
CA ALA A 196 14.70 -4.33 7.13
C ALA A 196 15.62 -3.29 6.44
N SER A 197 15.49 -2.01 6.79
CA SER A 197 16.35 -0.91 6.33
C SER A 197 16.39 0.19 7.38
N ASP A 198 17.49 0.95 7.41
CA ASP A 198 17.61 2.10 8.31
C ASP A 198 16.53 3.15 8.03
N PRO A 199 15.99 3.83 9.07
CA PRO A 199 15.16 5.00 8.88
C PRO A 199 15.90 6.06 8.05
N GLN A 200 15.25 6.59 7.03
CA GLN A 200 15.81 7.68 6.22
C GLN A 200 15.79 9.01 6.99
N THR A 201 14.82 9.17 7.88
CA THR A 201 14.70 10.31 8.78
C THR A 201 14.11 9.85 10.11
N TRP A 202 14.33 10.63 11.17
CA TRP A 202 13.64 10.51 12.46
C TRP A 202 12.54 11.57 12.61
N ASP A 203 12.33 12.37 11.60
CA ASP A 203 11.23 13.34 11.51
C ASP A 203 10.01 12.65 10.92
N ILE A 204 9.04 12.34 11.78
CA ILE A 204 7.82 11.62 11.40
C ILE A 204 6.95 12.40 10.42
N LEU A 205 7.09 13.73 10.37
CA LEU A 205 6.33 14.61 9.50
C LEU A 205 6.98 14.77 8.10
N ALA A 206 8.20 14.25 7.93
CA ALA A 206 9.01 14.39 6.72
C ALA A 206 9.18 13.06 5.95
N THR A 207 8.29 12.09 6.15
CA THR A 207 8.40 10.78 5.52
C THR A 207 7.04 10.17 5.23
N SER A 208 6.90 9.58 4.04
CA SER A 208 5.79 8.71 3.64
C SER A 208 6.15 7.21 3.74
N ARG A 209 7.38 6.87 4.19
CA ARG A 209 7.81 5.48 4.29
C ARG A 209 7.23 4.82 5.54
N SER A 210 6.45 3.75 5.35
CA SER A 210 5.89 2.95 6.47
C SER A 210 6.97 2.46 7.42
N ALA A 211 8.15 2.03 6.93
CA ALA A 211 9.25 1.56 7.77
C ALA A 211 9.79 2.63 8.74
N ASP A 212 9.79 3.90 8.33
CA ASP A 212 10.15 5.02 9.21
C ASP A 212 9.03 5.29 10.21
N ALA A 213 7.77 5.38 9.73
CA ALA A 213 6.59 5.65 10.56
C ALA A 213 6.38 4.57 11.63
N GLU A 214 6.50 3.29 11.29
CA GLU A 214 6.39 2.15 12.23
C GLU A 214 7.39 2.26 13.40
N ALA A 215 8.61 2.77 13.13
CA ALA A 215 9.61 3.01 14.17
C ALA A 215 9.23 4.20 15.06
N ILE A 216 8.92 5.33 14.42
CA ILE A 216 8.84 6.62 15.10
C ILE A 216 7.50 6.81 15.83
N VAL A 217 6.40 6.14 15.39
CA VAL A 217 5.07 6.26 16.02
C VAL A 217 5.08 5.98 17.52
N ASN A 218 6.01 5.18 18.01
CA ASN A 218 6.17 4.89 19.43
C ASN A 218 6.80 6.04 20.24
N THR A 219 7.24 7.13 19.59
CA THR A 219 7.96 8.24 20.22
C THR A 219 7.11 9.47 20.51
N TYR A 220 5.90 9.53 19.95
CA TYR A 220 4.96 10.64 20.16
C TYR A 220 3.54 10.13 20.42
N ASP A 221 2.68 10.98 20.94
CA ASP A 221 1.23 10.81 20.95
C ASP A 221 0.57 11.76 19.95
N GLY A 222 -0.55 11.33 19.38
CA GLY A 222 -1.48 12.19 18.65
C GLY A 222 -2.56 12.82 19.55
N LEU A 223 -3.59 13.41 18.93
CA LEU A 223 -4.77 13.89 19.63
C LEU A 223 -5.55 12.73 20.25
N VAL A 224 -5.66 11.64 19.53
CA VAL A 224 -6.38 10.41 19.89
C VAL A 224 -5.49 9.20 19.65
N GLU A 225 -5.87 8.03 20.18
CA GLU A 225 -5.21 6.74 20.01
C GLU A 225 -6.25 5.63 19.98
N TYR A 226 -6.04 4.55 19.21
CA TYR A 226 -6.89 3.38 19.24
C TYR A 226 -6.41 2.34 20.26
N ASP A 227 -7.32 1.85 21.08
CA ASP A 227 -7.04 0.80 22.06
C ASP A 227 -7.04 -0.61 21.44
N CYS A 228 -6.85 -1.64 22.28
CA CYS A 228 -6.83 -3.03 21.85
C CYS A 228 -8.20 -3.58 21.38
N GLU A 229 -9.28 -2.83 21.55
CA GLU A 229 -10.61 -3.14 21.02
C GLU A 229 -10.90 -2.34 19.73
N ASN A 230 -9.91 -1.60 19.22
CA ASN A 230 -10.00 -0.69 18.09
C ASN A 230 -11.03 0.44 18.30
N VAL A 231 -11.17 0.86 19.54
CA VAL A 231 -12.00 2.01 19.94
C VAL A 231 -11.11 3.21 20.12
N MET A 232 -11.50 4.34 19.50
CA MET A 232 -10.79 5.61 19.64
C MET A 232 -10.88 6.12 21.08
N GLN A 233 -9.72 6.41 21.65
CA GLN A 233 -9.54 6.90 23.02
C GLN A 233 -8.90 8.28 23.05
N PRO A 234 -9.17 9.11 24.08
CA PRO A 234 -8.43 10.34 24.33
C PRO A 234 -6.93 10.09 24.57
N ALA A 235 -6.06 10.76 23.79
CA ALA A 235 -4.62 10.78 24.02
C ALA A 235 -4.14 12.16 24.49
N LEU A 236 -3.48 12.99 23.68
CA LEU A 236 -3.15 14.38 24.07
C LEU A 236 -4.39 15.28 24.13
N ALA A 237 -5.45 15.00 23.40
CA ALA A 237 -6.76 15.60 23.62
C ALA A 237 -7.50 14.82 24.72
N GLU A 238 -8.07 15.52 25.72
CA GLU A 238 -8.94 14.93 26.74
C GLU A 238 -10.39 14.83 26.24
N SER A 239 -10.79 15.72 25.33
CA SER A 239 -12.12 15.79 24.73
C SER A 239 -12.08 16.59 23.42
N TRP A 240 -13.14 16.46 22.63
CA TRP A 240 -13.33 17.24 21.41
C TRP A 240 -14.78 17.50 21.12
N GLU A 241 -15.04 18.52 20.32
CA GLU A 241 -16.36 18.94 19.87
C GLU A 241 -16.32 19.11 18.33
N VAL A 242 -17.46 18.83 17.71
CA VAL A 242 -17.65 19.03 16.26
C VAL A 242 -18.81 19.99 16.08
N SER A 243 -18.65 21.00 15.23
CA SER A 243 -19.71 21.95 14.89
C SER A 243 -20.91 21.27 14.20
N ASP A 244 -22.10 21.86 14.32
CA ASP A 244 -23.35 21.32 13.75
C ASP A 244 -23.26 21.10 12.21
N ASP A 245 -22.42 21.88 11.51
CA ASP A 245 -22.20 21.78 10.08
C ASP A 245 -21.09 20.76 9.70
N GLY A 246 -20.45 20.13 10.70
CA GLY A 246 -19.39 19.14 10.47
C GLY A 246 -18.07 19.71 9.96
N LEU A 247 -17.90 21.05 9.98
CA LEU A 247 -16.73 21.70 9.39
C LEU A 247 -15.63 22.03 10.39
N THR A 248 -15.97 22.23 11.66
CA THR A 248 -15.01 22.64 12.68
C THR A 248 -14.89 21.61 13.77
N TYR A 249 -13.66 21.16 14.03
CA TYR A 249 -13.31 20.22 15.07
C TYR A 249 -12.43 20.92 16.11
N THR A 250 -12.89 20.99 17.36
CA THR A 250 -12.20 21.66 18.48
C THR A 250 -11.73 20.61 19.48
N PHE A 251 -10.41 20.53 19.71
CA PHE A 251 -9.78 19.58 20.62
C PHE A 251 -9.25 20.28 21.86
N HIS A 252 -9.61 19.78 23.04
CA HIS A 252 -9.13 20.28 24.34
C HIS A 252 -7.99 19.42 24.85
N LEU A 253 -6.79 20.00 24.91
CA LEU A 253 -5.57 19.28 25.23
C LEU A 253 -5.40 19.05 26.73
N ARG A 254 -4.78 17.93 27.05
CA ARG A 254 -4.29 17.55 28.36
C ARG A 254 -3.22 18.52 28.84
N GLN A 255 -3.38 19.07 30.03
CA GLN A 255 -2.36 19.93 30.63
C GLN A 255 -1.25 19.10 31.29
N GLY A 256 -0.03 19.60 31.23
CA GLY A 256 1.13 18.99 31.88
C GLY A 256 1.81 17.86 31.11
N ALA A 257 1.33 17.51 29.90
CA ALA A 257 2.05 16.61 28.99
C ALA A 257 3.39 17.24 28.58
N LYS A 258 4.48 16.44 28.60
CA LYS A 258 5.85 16.98 28.48
C LYS A 258 6.49 16.61 27.15
N TRP A 259 7.22 17.58 26.59
CA TRP A 259 8.29 17.30 25.65
C TRP A 259 9.59 17.02 26.39
N VAL A 260 10.26 15.93 25.99
CA VAL A 260 11.59 15.57 26.52
C VAL A 260 12.56 15.34 25.38
N ASP A 261 13.86 15.47 25.64
CA ASP A 261 14.91 15.09 24.71
C ASP A 261 15.18 13.55 24.75
N SER A 262 16.08 13.05 23.91
CA SER A 262 16.48 11.62 23.86
C SER A 262 17.03 11.06 25.17
N GLN A 263 17.34 11.90 26.15
CA GLN A 263 17.82 11.51 27.49
C GLN A 263 16.71 11.61 28.55
N GLY A 264 15.47 11.92 28.17
CA GLY A 264 14.34 12.09 29.05
C GLY A 264 14.34 13.39 29.86
N ARG A 265 15.14 14.39 29.46
CA ARG A 265 15.18 15.70 30.10
C ARG A 265 14.07 16.57 29.51
N GLU A 266 13.27 17.20 30.38
CA GLU A 266 12.20 18.10 29.97
C GLU A 266 12.74 19.28 29.14
N VAL A 267 12.15 19.50 27.95
CA VAL A 267 12.46 20.61 27.04
C VAL A 267 11.26 21.51 26.79
N GLY A 268 10.08 21.13 27.24
CA GLY A 268 8.85 21.93 27.13
C GLY A 268 7.63 21.19 27.63
N GLU A 269 6.48 21.83 27.49
CA GLU A 269 5.15 21.26 27.70
C GLU A 269 4.42 21.26 26.37
N VAL A 270 3.66 20.21 26.08
CA VAL A 270 2.87 20.11 24.84
C VAL A 270 1.78 21.17 24.85
N LYS A 271 1.67 21.96 23.80
CA LYS A 271 0.73 23.05 23.60
C LYS A 271 -0.01 22.91 22.27
N ALA A 272 -1.10 23.62 22.15
CA ALA A 272 -1.88 23.69 20.92
C ALA A 272 -1.04 24.18 19.71
N ASP A 273 -0.11 25.10 19.94
CA ASP A 273 0.78 25.61 18.92
C ASP A 273 1.76 24.57 18.37
N ASP A 274 2.02 23.48 19.10
CA ASP A 274 2.85 22.36 18.61
C ASP A 274 2.15 21.55 17.50
N PHE A 275 0.82 21.49 17.52
CA PHE A 275 0.03 20.89 16.42
C PHE A 275 0.01 21.81 15.19
N VAL A 276 -0.11 23.12 15.39
CA VAL A 276 0.01 24.12 14.32
C VAL A 276 1.40 24.07 13.67
N ALA A 277 2.45 23.99 14.50
CA ALA A 277 3.83 23.87 14.03
C ALA A 277 4.08 22.55 13.27
N GLY A 278 3.51 21.44 13.77
CA GLY A 278 3.59 20.14 13.11
C GLY A 278 2.96 20.16 11.71
N MET A 279 1.75 20.68 11.62
CA MET A 279 1.02 20.78 10.34
C MET A 279 1.75 21.70 9.35
N GLN A 280 2.26 22.85 9.81
CA GLN A 280 3.03 23.76 8.96
C GLN A 280 4.33 23.10 8.46
N HIS A 281 5.04 22.45 9.37
CA HIS A 281 6.30 21.77 9.00
C HIS A 281 6.07 20.65 8.00
N MET A 282 5.01 19.87 8.17
CA MET A 282 4.65 18.79 7.24
C MET A 282 4.41 19.33 5.83
N MET A 283 3.70 20.46 5.69
CA MET A 283 3.48 21.12 4.41
C MET A 283 4.76 21.76 3.84
N ASP A 284 5.64 22.30 4.70
CA ASP A 284 6.90 22.93 4.27
C ASP A 284 7.92 21.92 3.79
N VAL A 285 7.99 20.73 4.43
CA VAL A 285 9.02 19.72 4.14
C VAL A 285 8.70 18.87 2.92
N MET A 286 7.42 18.73 2.56
CA MET A 286 6.97 17.97 1.39
C MET A 286 7.50 16.53 1.42
N GLY A 287 7.14 15.79 2.49
CA GLY A 287 7.62 14.43 2.77
C GLY A 287 6.84 13.32 2.05
N GLY A 288 5.80 13.67 1.29
CA GLY A 288 4.98 12.76 0.48
C GLY A 288 3.67 12.33 1.14
N LEU A 289 3.23 13.01 2.21
CA LEU A 289 1.93 12.77 2.89
C LEU A 289 0.94 13.95 2.72
N GLU A 290 1.29 14.93 1.91
CA GLU A 290 0.51 16.16 1.69
C GLU A 290 -0.89 15.84 1.16
N TYR A 291 -1.00 14.80 0.33
CA TYR A 291 -2.27 14.35 -0.25
C TYR A 291 -3.35 14.04 0.79
N LEU A 292 -2.96 13.67 2.03
CA LEU A 292 -3.91 13.38 3.11
C LEU A 292 -4.66 14.60 3.62
N ILE A 293 -4.14 15.80 3.40
CA ILE A 293 -4.74 17.03 3.90
C ILE A 293 -5.20 17.96 2.78
N GLU A 294 -4.72 17.77 1.56
CA GLU A 294 -5.15 18.53 0.39
C GLU A 294 -6.63 18.27 0.12
N GLY A 295 -7.40 19.34 -0.09
CA GLY A 295 -8.86 19.26 -0.24
C GLY A 295 -9.64 18.87 1.04
N ILE A 296 -8.96 18.57 2.15
CA ILE A 296 -9.56 18.27 3.45
C ILE A 296 -9.49 19.48 4.39
N ILE A 297 -8.28 19.99 4.65
CA ILE A 297 -8.06 21.17 5.51
C ILE A 297 -8.17 22.44 4.69
N VAL A 298 -8.91 23.43 5.17
CA VAL A 298 -9.05 24.75 4.50
C VAL A 298 -7.68 25.34 4.17
N ASN A 299 -7.52 25.76 2.92
CA ASN A 299 -6.30 26.38 2.38
C ASN A 299 -5.02 25.52 2.47
N ALA A 300 -5.13 24.21 2.71
CA ALA A 300 -3.95 23.33 2.70
C ALA A 300 -3.35 23.23 1.29
N SER A 301 -4.17 22.92 0.28
CA SER A 301 -3.73 22.84 -1.13
C SER A 301 -3.16 24.18 -1.63
N GLU A 302 -3.80 25.30 -1.25
CA GLU A 302 -3.34 26.65 -1.63
C GLU A 302 -2.01 27.03 -0.95
N TYR A 303 -1.77 26.55 0.29
CA TYR A 303 -0.49 26.75 0.95
C TYR A 303 0.62 25.92 0.32
N ILE A 304 0.34 24.64 0.04
CA ILE A 304 1.27 23.71 -0.61
C ILE A 304 1.64 24.21 -2.02
N SER A 305 0.67 24.72 -2.79
CA SER A 305 0.91 25.30 -4.13
C SER A 305 1.63 26.66 -4.08
N GLY A 306 1.60 27.36 -2.94
CA GLY A 306 2.15 28.70 -2.75
C GLY A 306 1.21 29.83 -3.12
N ASP A 307 -0.06 29.56 -3.39
CA ASP A 307 -1.12 30.57 -3.62
C ASP A 307 -1.50 31.28 -2.32
N VAL A 308 -1.44 30.57 -1.19
CA VAL A 308 -1.51 31.12 0.18
C VAL A 308 -0.11 31.03 0.79
N THR A 309 0.39 32.14 1.33
CA THR A 309 1.73 32.22 1.95
C THR A 309 1.70 32.52 3.44
N ASP A 310 0.58 32.99 3.97
CA ASP A 310 0.35 33.17 5.40
C ASP A 310 -0.30 31.94 6.00
N PHE A 311 0.46 31.16 6.76
CA PHE A 311 -0.06 29.93 7.38
C PHE A 311 -1.25 30.17 8.33
N ALA A 312 -1.44 31.39 8.83
CA ALA A 312 -2.61 31.75 9.64
C ALA A 312 -3.94 31.64 8.88
N GLU A 313 -3.92 31.56 7.54
CA GLU A 313 -5.08 31.33 6.69
C GLU A 313 -5.42 29.84 6.52
N VAL A 314 -4.52 28.93 6.91
CA VAL A 314 -4.75 27.49 6.88
C VAL A 314 -5.69 27.05 8.02
N GLY A 315 -6.54 26.08 7.75
CA GLY A 315 -7.58 25.61 8.67
C GLY A 315 -7.08 24.84 9.90
N VAL A 316 -5.92 25.20 10.47
CA VAL A 316 -5.44 24.70 11.76
C VAL A 316 -4.94 25.84 12.61
N LYS A 317 -5.42 25.95 13.85
CA LYS A 317 -5.00 27.02 14.74
C LYS A 317 -5.01 26.65 16.23
N ALA A 318 -4.13 27.28 17.00
CA ALA A 318 -4.18 27.30 18.45
C ALA A 318 -5.13 28.44 18.90
N VAL A 319 -6.30 28.08 19.44
CA VAL A 319 -7.25 29.05 19.97
C VAL A 319 -6.73 29.64 21.28
N ASP A 320 -6.10 28.78 22.09
CA ASP A 320 -5.34 29.13 23.29
C ASP A 320 -4.24 28.06 23.50
N ASP A 321 -3.53 28.08 24.64
CA ASP A 321 -2.43 27.16 24.92
C ASP A 321 -2.83 25.67 24.86
N TYR A 322 -4.11 25.35 25.07
CA TYR A 322 -4.61 23.97 25.20
C TYR A 322 -5.84 23.68 24.33
N THR A 323 -6.12 24.53 23.35
CA THR A 323 -7.25 24.33 22.44
C THR A 323 -6.78 24.40 20.99
N VAL A 324 -6.85 23.25 20.27
CA VAL A 324 -6.55 23.14 18.83
C VAL A 324 -7.87 23.10 18.06
N GLU A 325 -7.97 23.86 16.98
CA GLU A 325 -9.11 23.86 16.09
C GLU A 325 -8.67 23.51 14.67
N TYR A 326 -9.37 22.56 14.04
CA TYR A 326 -9.27 22.25 12.62
C TYR A 326 -10.54 22.69 11.90
N THR A 327 -10.38 23.33 10.73
CA THR A 327 -11.49 23.72 9.85
C THR A 327 -11.34 23.00 8.51
N LEU A 328 -12.39 22.26 8.11
CA LEU A 328 -12.41 21.44 6.91
C LEU A 328 -13.02 22.18 5.74
N CYS A 329 -12.61 21.83 4.51
CA CYS A 329 -13.16 22.35 3.26
C CYS A 329 -14.64 21.94 3.07
N GLN A 330 -14.99 20.74 3.55
CA GLN A 330 -16.35 20.17 3.50
C GLN A 330 -16.53 19.18 4.66
N PRO A 331 -17.77 18.81 5.02
CA PRO A 331 -17.99 17.77 6.00
C PRO A 331 -17.33 16.46 5.54
N THR A 332 -16.46 15.88 6.39
CA THR A 332 -15.69 14.69 6.09
C THR A 332 -15.93 13.66 7.18
N SER A 333 -16.78 12.67 6.90
CA SER A 333 -17.24 11.68 7.89
C SER A 333 -16.10 10.86 8.51
N PHE A 334 -15.01 10.68 7.80
CA PHE A 334 -13.84 9.90 8.22
C PHE A 334 -12.71 10.74 8.84
N PHE A 335 -12.85 12.06 8.97
CA PHE A 335 -11.79 12.94 9.48
C PHE A 335 -11.21 12.47 10.82
N MET A 336 -12.06 12.05 11.76
CA MET A 336 -11.58 11.54 13.05
C MET A 336 -10.66 10.32 12.90
N THR A 337 -10.90 9.46 11.91
CA THR A 337 -10.06 8.28 11.68
C THR A 337 -8.68 8.63 11.09
N MET A 338 -8.56 9.77 10.42
CA MET A 338 -7.29 10.30 9.91
C MET A 338 -6.33 10.71 11.03
N LEU A 339 -6.85 11.08 12.20
CA LEU A 339 -6.05 11.56 13.34
C LEU A 339 -5.12 10.48 13.94
N GLY A 340 -5.33 9.21 13.63
CA GLY A 340 -4.43 8.11 13.95
C GLY A 340 -3.21 8.01 13.01
N TYR A 341 -3.11 8.89 12.01
CA TYR A 341 -1.98 8.93 11.07
C TYR A 341 -0.98 10.02 11.45
N ASN A 342 0.30 9.78 11.14
CA ASN A 342 1.41 10.66 11.56
C ASN A 342 1.36 12.09 10.99
N VAL A 343 0.63 12.34 9.93
CA VAL A 343 0.44 13.69 9.36
C VAL A 343 -0.16 14.68 10.36
N PHE A 344 -0.89 14.19 11.37
CA PHE A 344 -1.47 15.00 12.46
C PHE A 344 -0.62 14.99 13.75
N ALA A 345 0.61 14.49 13.70
CA ALA A 345 1.49 14.47 14.85
C ALA A 345 1.89 15.89 15.30
N PRO A 346 1.95 16.17 16.62
CA PRO A 346 2.51 17.43 17.09
C PRO A 346 4.03 17.47 16.94
N MET A 347 4.58 18.67 16.83
CA MET A 347 6.01 18.93 16.84
C MET A 347 6.34 20.06 17.81
N SER A 348 7.29 19.83 18.74
CA SER A 348 7.71 20.91 19.64
C SER A 348 8.34 22.05 18.87
N ARG A 349 7.60 23.17 18.68
CA ARG A 349 8.07 24.34 17.94
C ARG A 349 9.44 24.84 18.43
N SER A 350 9.56 25.01 19.75
CA SER A 350 10.81 25.54 20.33
C SER A 350 12.00 24.60 20.15
N TYR A 351 11.78 23.30 20.23
CA TYR A 351 12.85 22.31 19.98
C TYR A 351 13.23 22.26 18.51
N TYR A 352 12.27 22.27 17.61
CA TYR A 352 12.49 22.35 16.15
C TYR A 352 13.31 23.56 15.77
N GLU A 353 12.95 24.76 16.26
CA GLU A 353 13.71 25.99 16.04
C GLU A 353 15.14 25.91 16.60
N SER A 354 15.31 25.26 17.78
CA SER A 354 16.63 25.03 18.38
C SER A 354 17.55 24.14 17.55
N LYS A 355 16.95 23.31 16.65
CA LYS A 355 17.65 22.45 15.68
C LYS A 355 17.83 23.09 14.31
N GLY A 356 17.61 24.39 14.22
CA GLY A 356 17.78 25.18 13.00
C GLY A 356 16.55 25.17 12.09
N GLY A 357 15.43 24.62 12.56
CA GLY A 357 14.16 24.61 11.86
C GLY A 357 13.58 26.00 11.67
N LYS A 358 12.95 26.23 10.55
CA LYS A 358 12.22 27.43 10.17
C LYS A 358 10.99 27.05 9.38
N PHE A 359 10.08 27.98 9.17
CA PHE A 359 8.79 27.77 8.54
C PHE A 359 8.59 28.62 7.29
N GLY A 360 7.75 28.17 6.38
CA GLY A 360 7.32 28.88 5.19
C GLY A 360 8.49 29.25 4.29
N ALA A 361 8.53 30.49 3.83
CA ALA A 361 9.57 30.97 2.89
C ALA A 361 11.01 30.88 3.42
N ASP A 362 11.19 30.78 4.75
CA ASP A 362 12.50 30.66 5.40
C ASP A 362 12.92 29.19 5.63
N PHE A 363 12.05 28.22 5.31
CA PHE A 363 12.34 26.79 5.44
C PHE A 363 13.48 26.37 4.50
N ASP A 364 14.51 25.73 5.08
CA ASP A 364 15.66 25.20 4.32
C ASP A 364 16.27 24.01 5.08
N ASN A 365 15.86 22.80 4.73
CA ASN A 365 16.38 21.56 5.31
C ASN A 365 17.79 21.19 4.81
N SER A 366 18.32 21.89 3.79
CA SER A 366 19.68 21.74 3.29
C SER A 366 20.69 22.59 4.05
N ALA A 367 20.22 23.56 4.84
CA ALA A 367 21.09 24.44 5.62
C ALA A 367 21.95 23.64 6.61
N ALA A 368 23.21 24.00 6.75
CA ALA A 368 24.12 23.32 7.69
C ALA A 368 23.68 23.43 9.17
N SER A 369 22.84 24.42 9.51
CA SER A 369 22.26 24.59 10.83
C SER A 369 21.04 23.70 11.07
N TYR A 370 20.42 23.16 10.01
CA TYR A 370 19.25 22.29 10.13
C TYR A 370 19.70 20.87 10.50
N THR A 371 19.32 20.43 11.69
CA THR A 371 19.64 19.07 12.18
C THR A 371 18.41 18.29 12.61
N TYR A 372 17.21 18.90 12.64
CA TYR A 372 15.99 18.22 13.06
C TYR A 372 15.77 16.92 12.27
N GLY A 373 15.43 15.85 12.95
CA GLY A 373 15.16 14.54 12.33
C GLY A 373 16.37 13.77 11.79
N LYS A 374 17.59 14.33 11.79
CA LYS A 374 18.78 13.63 11.25
C LYS A 374 19.25 12.45 12.12
N THR A 375 19.05 12.55 13.42
CA THR A 375 19.33 11.48 14.38
C THR A 375 18.25 11.43 15.46
N PRO A 376 18.13 10.31 16.22
CA PRO A 376 17.21 10.25 17.36
C PRO A 376 17.42 11.34 18.42
N SER A 377 18.62 11.91 18.51
CA SER A 377 18.90 13.01 19.45
C SER A 377 18.50 14.39 18.93
N ASP A 378 18.00 14.47 17.71
CA ASP A 378 17.61 15.71 17.08
C ASP A 378 16.09 15.92 17.00
N ILE A 379 15.31 15.02 17.60
CA ILE A 379 13.85 15.14 17.80
C ILE A 379 13.50 15.29 19.29
N ALA A 380 12.34 15.83 19.57
CA ALA A 380 11.73 15.82 20.90
C ALA A 380 10.66 14.70 20.97
N TYR A 381 10.41 14.22 22.17
CA TYR A 381 9.57 13.08 22.47
C TYR A 381 8.42 13.48 23.39
N CYS A 382 7.18 13.11 23.07
CA CYS A 382 6.03 13.26 23.96
C CYS A 382 5.25 11.95 24.18
N GLY A 383 5.63 10.89 23.48
CA GLY A 383 5.00 9.58 23.54
C GLY A 383 5.60 8.62 24.58
N PRO A 384 5.16 7.34 24.53
CA PRO A 384 5.53 6.34 25.53
C PRO A 384 7.01 5.96 25.55
N TYR A 385 7.76 6.20 24.47
CA TYR A 385 9.16 5.76 24.39
C TYR A 385 10.12 6.83 23.90
N LEU A 386 11.40 6.63 24.29
CA LEU A 386 12.58 7.33 23.80
C LEU A 386 13.44 6.36 23.01
N VAL A 387 14.03 6.77 21.89
CA VAL A 387 15.07 5.98 21.23
C VAL A 387 16.36 6.08 22.06
N SER A 388 16.68 5.03 22.78
CA SER A 388 17.84 4.97 23.69
C SER A 388 19.11 4.46 23.00
N ASN A 389 18.96 3.71 21.89
CA ASN A 389 20.08 3.27 21.06
C ASN A 389 19.61 3.11 19.61
N PHE A 390 20.45 3.56 18.69
CA PHE A 390 20.36 3.28 17.26
C PHE A 390 21.73 2.87 16.74
N THR A 391 21.82 1.70 16.15
CA THR A 391 23.00 1.20 15.45
C THR A 391 22.55 0.74 14.07
N SER A 392 23.03 1.43 13.03
CA SER A 392 22.72 1.19 11.62
C SER A 392 22.85 -0.28 11.27
N GLU A 393 21.85 -0.82 10.54
CA GLU A 393 21.77 -2.22 10.09
C GLU A 393 22.01 -3.24 11.23
N ASN A 394 21.61 -2.90 12.42
CA ASN A 394 21.79 -3.76 13.60
C ASN A 394 20.62 -3.69 14.56
N THR A 395 20.40 -2.53 15.25
CA THR A 395 19.45 -2.48 16.37
C THR A 395 18.89 -1.08 16.58
N ILE A 396 17.58 -1.00 16.82
CA ILE A 396 16.91 0.18 17.39
C ILE A 396 16.34 -0.23 18.74
N VAL A 397 16.66 0.49 19.80
CA VAL A 397 16.16 0.24 21.16
C VAL A 397 15.36 1.43 21.65
N PHE A 398 14.13 1.16 22.03
CA PHE A 398 13.23 2.11 22.65
C PHE A 398 13.09 1.79 24.14
N THR A 399 13.20 2.80 25.00
CA THR A 399 12.98 2.66 26.44
C THR A 399 11.81 3.52 26.90
N ALA A 400 11.03 3.02 27.85
CA ALA A 400 9.87 3.74 28.38
C ALA A 400 10.24 5.16 28.81
N ASN A 401 9.45 6.14 28.38
CA ASN A 401 9.62 7.56 28.70
C ASN A 401 9.15 7.84 30.15
N PRO A 402 10.04 8.20 31.08
CA PRO A 402 9.65 8.42 32.47
C PRO A 402 8.77 9.66 32.69
N ALA A 403 8.74 10.57 31.71
CA ALA A 403 7.95 11.79 31.75
C ALA A 403 6.63 11.67 30.97
N TYR A 404 6.36 10.51 30.36
CA TYR A 404 5.11 10.29 29.63
C TYR A 404 3.91 10.43 30.54
N TRP A 405 2.88 11.12 30.06
CA TRP A 405 1.68 11.44 30.87
C TRP A 405 0.96 10.16 31.34
N ASN A 406 0.97 9.09 30.53
CA ASN A 406 0.31 7.80 30.81
C ASN A 406 1.30 6.68 31.18
N LYS A 407 2.47 7.02 31.74
CA LYS A 407 3.58 6.10 32.03
C LYS A 407 3.22 4.90 32.93
N ASP A 408 2.19 5.07 33.78
CA ASP A 408 1.79 4.01 34.72
C ASP A 408 1.07 2.85 34.00
N ASN A 409 0.57 3.08 32.79
CA ASN A 409 -0.08 2.09 31.93
C ASN A 409 0.87 1.46 30.90
N ILE A 410 2.15 1.82 30.85
CA ILE A 410 3.13 1.15 29.98
C ILE A 410 3.50 -0.21 30.61
N THR A 411 3.14 -1.32 29.95
CA THR A 411 3.51 -2.68 30.36
C THR A 411 4.87 -3.07 29.80
N ILE A 412 5.19 -2.70 28.58
CA ILE A 412 6.48 -2.97 27.93
C ILE A 412 7.44 -1.82 28.23
N LYS A 413 8.54 -2.09 28.96
CA LYS A 413 9.54 -1.08 29.32
C LYS A 413 10.64 -0.91 28.28
N THR A 414 10.85 -1.92 27.44
CA THR A 414 11.85 -1.90 26.37
C THR A 414 11.30 -2.56 25.11
N LEU A 415 11.34 -1.83 23.98
CA LEU A 415 11.14 -2.38 22.64
C LEU A 415 12.51 -2.50 21.96
N THR A 416 12.73 -3.60 21.24
CA THR A 416 13.99 -3.80 20.51
C THR A 416 13.70 -4.28 19.10
N TRP A 417 14.12 -3.52 18.10
CA TRP A 417 13.99 -3.88 16.70
C TRP A 417 15.34 -4.34 16.20
N LEU A 418 15.39 -5.56 15.66
CA LEU A 418 16.60 -6.21 15.18
C LEU A 418 16.59 -6.26 13.66
N TYR A 419 17.70 -5.86 13.07
CA TYR A 419 17.87 -5.81 11.62
C TYR A 419 17.82 -7.21 11.02
N ASN A 420 17.07 -7.33 9.94
CA ASN A 420 16.98 -8.52 9.12
C ASN A 420 16.72 -8.14 7.65
N ASP A 421 17.71 -8.32 6.80
CA ASP A 421 17.65 -8.05 5.36
C ASP A 421 16.82 -9.07 4.56
N GLY A 422 16.32 -10.13 5.22
CA GLY A 422 15.49 -11.16 4.61
C GLY A 422 16.25 -12.20 3.75
N GLN A 423 17.57 -12.11 3.65
CA GLN A 423 18.35 -13.06 2.84
C GLN A 423 18.42 -14.48 3.46
N ASP A 424 18.43 -14.58 4.77
CA ASP A 424 18.32 -15.87 5.47
C ASP A 424 16.85 -16.18 5.80
N ALA A 425 16.25 -17.07 5.00
CA ALA A 425 14.86 -17.47 5.14
C ALA A 425 14.49 -18.07 6.52
N LEU A 426 15.46 -18.58 7.27
CA LEU A 426 15.26 -19.19 8.58
C LEU A 426 15.64 -18.27 9.75
N LYS A 427 16.24 -17.09 9.50
CA LYS A 427 16.73 -16.21 10.57
C LYS A 427 15.63 -15.84 11.56
N ALA A 428 14.50 -15.34 11.10
CA ALA A 428 13.41 -14.92 11.97
C ALA A 428 12.84 -16.08 12.81
N TYR A 429 12.72 -17.28 12.23
CA TYR A 429 12.32 -18.49 12.93
C TYR A 429 13.34 -18.86 14.04
N ASN A 430 14.62 -18.95 13.69
CA ASN A 430 15.69 -19.32 14.61
C ASN A 430 15.81 -18.30 15.76
N ASP A 431 15.73 -17.00 15.46
CA ASP A 431 15.75 -15.93 16.46
C ASP A 431 14.52 -15.99 17.38
N THR A 432 13.36 -16.36 16.85
CA THR A 432 12.15 -16.57 17.66
C THR A 432 12.29 -17.79 18.57
N MET A 433 12.76 -18.92 18.05
CA MET A 433 12.91 -20.14 18.87
C MET A 433 13.96 -19.98 19.95
N SER A 434 15.03 -19.22 19.70
CA SER A 434 16.09 -18.93 20.70
C SER A 434 15.72 -17.82 21.70
N GLY A 435 14.59 -17.13 21.51
CA GLY A 435 14.13 -16.04 22.38
C GLY A 435 14.79 -14.68 22.12
N VAL A 436 15.48 -14.53 21.00
CA VAL A 436 16.01 -13.25 20.51
C VAL A 436 14.89 -12.36 19.99
N LEU A 437 13.93 -12.94 19.25
CA LEU A 437 12.67 -12.32 18.86
C LEU A 437 11.49 -12.92 19.65
N ASP A 438 10.41 -12.16 19.75
CA ASP A 438 9.19 -12.56 20.43
C ASP A 438 8.10 -13.08 19.50
N GLY A 439 8.38 -13.13 18.22
CA GLY A 439 7.52 -13.72 17.24
C GLY A 439 8.03 -13.51 15.83
N ALA A 440 7.60 -14.38 14.93
CA ALA A 440 7.87 -14.28 13.51
C ALA A 440 6.78 -14.95 12.69
N GLY A 441 6.48 -14.38 11.52
CA GLY A 441 5.82 -15.10 10.44
C GLY A 441 6.73 -16.19 9.90
N LEU A 442 6.16 -17.32 9.51
CA LEU A 442 6.86 -18.44 8.92
C LEU A 442 6.62 -18.45 7.41
N ASN A 443 7.66 -18.27 6.62
CA ASN A 443 7.63 -18.62 5.21
C ASN A 443 7.59 -20.15 5.03
N ALA A 444 7.45 -20.64 3.81
CA ALA A 444 7.36 -22.08 3.51
C ALA A 444 8.55 -22.87 4.10
N SER A 445 9.78 -22.36 3.97
CA SER A 445 10.99 -23.02 4.50
C SER A 445 11.00 -23.07 6.03
N ALA A 446 10.59 -21.99 6.69
CA ALA A 446 10.51 -21.93 8.16
C ALA A 446 9.40 -22.82 8.72
N ALA A 447 8.25 -22.93 8.01
CA ALA A 447 7.20 -23.85 8.38
C ALA A 447 7.66 -25.33 8.32
N GLU A 448 8.39 -25.71 7.27
CA GLU A 448 8.98 -27.05 7.15
C GLU A 448 10.07 -27.31 8.23
N GLN A 449 10.86 -26.29 8.57
CA GLN A 449 11.82 -26.41 9.67
C GLN A 449 11.10 -26.62 11.01
N ALA A 450 10.02 -25.87 11.29
CA ALA A 450 9.21 -26.03 12.51
C ALA A 450 8.58 -27.43 12.61
N LYS A 451 8.14 -28.02 11.47
CA LYS A 451 7.68 -29.43 11.41
C LYS A 451 8.80 -30.40 11.75
N THR A 452 10.00 -30.17 11.19
CA THR A 452 11.20 -30.98 11.45
C THR A 452 11.62 -30.92 12.92
N ASP A 453 11.56 -29.75 13.53
CA ASP A 453 11.87 -29.53 14.96
C ASP A 453 10.77 -30.07 15.89
N GLY A 454 9.62 -30.50 15.36
CA GLY A 454 8.48 -31.06 16.10
C GLY A 454 7.72 -30.02 16.95
N VAL A 455 7.82 -28.74 16.62
CA VAL A 455 7.14 -27.65 17.35
C VAL A 455 5.93 -27.10 16.59
N PHE A 456 5.79 -27.42 15.32
CA PHE A 456 4.77 -26.86 14.45
C PHE A 456 3.35 -27.06 15.00
N ASP A 457 2.93 -28.31 15.28
CA ASP A 457 1.58 -28.64 15.74
C ASP A 457 1.22 -28.01 17.09
N THR A 458 2.24 -27.57 17.85
CA THR A 458 2.02 -27.02 19.20
C THR A 458 2.05 -25.50 19.23
N LEU A 459 2.87 -24.87 18.38
CA LEU A 459 3.17 -23.45 18.45
C LEU A 459 2.73 -22.64 17.23
N ALA A 460 2.64 -23.28 16.04
CA ALA A 460 2.29 -22.56 14.84
C ALA A 460 0.77 -22.30 14.79
N TYR A 461 0.41 -21.09 14.44
CA TYR A 461 -0.97 -20.65 14.19
C TYR A 461 -1.01 -19.84 12.89
N VAL A 462 -2.17 -19.73 12.27
CA VAL A 462 -2.35 -18.84 11.11
C VAL A 462 -2.63 -17.43 11.61
N SER A 463 -1.81 -16.47 11.17
CA SER A 463 -2.01 -15.05 11.49
C SER A 463 -3.25 -14.51 10.78
N ALA A 464 -3.89 -13.52 11.37
CA ALA A 464 -4.93 -12.76 10.67
C ALA A 464 -4.29 -11.99 9.50
N THR A 465 -5.08 -11.73 8.47
CA THR A 465 -4.75 -10.71 7.46
C THR A 465 -5.07 -9.32 8.02
N ASP A 466 -4.29 -8.31 7.61
CA ASP A 466 -4.64 -6.91 7.83
C ASP A 466 -5.31 -6.32 6.56
N ALA A 467 -5.49 -5.01 6.54
CA ALA A 467 -6.13 -4.32 5.43
C ALA A 467 -5.16 -3.90 4.30
N THR A 468 -3.86 -4.22 4.40
CA THR A 468 -2.91 -3.96 3.31
C THR A 468 -3.13 -4.94 2.17
N THR A 469 -3.48 -4.43 1.00
CA THR A 469 -3.72 -5.23 -0.22
C THR A 469 -2.56 -5.03 -1.19
N TYR A 470 -1.92 -6.13 -1.59
CA TYR A 470 -0.96 -6.17 -2.69
C TYR A 470 -1.66 -6.54 -3.98
N SER A 471 -1.32 -5.85 -5.06
CA SER A 471 -2.00 -5.98 -6.35
C SER A 471 -1.00 -6.10 -7.50
N ALA A 472 -1.48 -6.66 -8.60
CA ALA A 472 -0.81 -6.61 -9.89
C ALA A 472 -1.42 -5.52 -10.75
N PHE A 473 -0.57 -4.86 -11.54
CA PHE A 473 -0.92 -3.73 -12.40
C PHE A 473 -0.53 -4.05 -13.85
N LEU A 474 -1.38 -3.68 -14.78
CA LEU A 474 -1.11 -3.74 -16.22
C LEU A 474 -0.87 -2.32 -16.74
N ASN A 475 0.31 -2.09 -17.32
CA ASN A 475 0.70 -0.79 -17.85
C ASN A 475 0.03 -0.56 -19.21
N VAL A 476 -0.93 0.36 -19.26
CA VAL A 476 -1.69 0.68 -20.48
C VAL A 476 -1.02 1.73 -21.36
N ASN A 477 0.08 2.37 -20.88
CA ASN A 477 0.77 3.43 -21.62
C ASN A 477 2.28 3.39 -21.39
N ARG A 478 2.90 2.21 -21.51
CA ARG A 478 4.32 2.06 -21.30
C ARG A 478 5.16 2.87 -22.30
N ALA A 479 6.05 3.70 -21.77
CA ALA A 479 7.02 4.48 -22.55
C ALA A 479 8.48 4.03 -22.26
N ALA A 480 8.81 3.65 -21.01
CA ALA A 480 10.17 3.28 -20.64
C ALA A 480 10.55 1.85 -21.02
N THR A 481 11.81 1.67 -21.43
CA THR A 481 12.45 0.36 -21.66
C THR A 481 13.63 0.08 -20.73
N SER A 482 13.95 1.01 -19.82
CA SER A 482 14.94 0.86 -18.76
C SER A 482 14.51 1.61 -17.51
N ASN A 483 14.97 1.17 -16.35
CA ASN A 483 14.69 1.87 -15.09
C ASN A 483 15.29 3.28 -15.07
N VAL A 484 14.53 4.26 -14.64
CA VAL A 484 14.92 5.67 -14.63
C VAL A 484 16.17 5.95 -13.77
N ASN A 485 16.32 5.26 -12.64
CA ASN A 485 17.42 5.43 -11.69
C ASN A 485 18.46 4.29 -11.72
N ASP A 486 18.25 3.28 -12.55
CA ASP A 486 19.16 2.14 -12.72
C ASP A 486 19.11 1.63 -14.16
N GLY A 487 19.97 2.18 -15.01
CA GLY A 487 20.09 1.80 -16.40
C GLY A 487 20.62 0.38 -16.63
N SER A 488 20.88 -0.43 -15.59
CA SER A 488 21.26 -1.83 -15.73
C SER A 488 20.04 -2.74 -15.95
N VAL A 489 18.85 -2.31 -15.54
CA VAL A 489 17.59 -3.04 -15.75
C VAL A 489 16.95 -2.57 -17.06
N VAL A 490 17.11 -3.36 -18.11
CA VAL A 490 16.68 -3.04 -19.47
C VAL A 490 15.71 -4.09 -19.98
N SER A 491 14.63 -3.63 -20.59
CA SER A 491 13.63 -4.48 -21.25
C SER A 491 14.26 -5.32 -22.39
N PRO A 492 13.88 -6.59 -22.56
CA PRO A 492 14.19 -7.35 -23.77
C PRO A 492 13.64 -6.74 -25.08
N LYS A 493 12.66 -5.81 -24.96
CA LYS A 493 12.06 -5.08 -26.08
C LYS A 493 12.74 -3.74 -26.38
N ASP A 494 13.85 -3.41 -25.69
CA ASP A 494 14.58 -2.16 -25.94
C ASP A 494 15.07 -2.09 -27.39
N GLY A 495 14.69 -1.02 -28.08
CA GLY A 495 14.98 -0.82 -29.50
C GLY A 495 14.13 -1.66 -30.48
N ASP A 496 13.13 -2.39 -30.00
CA ASP A 496 12.15 -3.11 -30.83
C ASP A 496 10.81 -2.35 -30.84
N GLU A 497 10.71 -1.36 -31.73
CA GLU A 497 9.52 -0.51 -31.88
C GLU A 497 8.28 -1.32 -32.27
N GLU A 498 8.41 -2.38 -33.07
CA GLU A 498 7.29 -3.23 -33.46
C GLU A 498 6.72 -3.98 -32.27
N ALA A 499 7.58 -4.61 -31.46
CA ALA A 499 7.14 -5.31 -30.25
C ALA A 499 6.49 -4.34 -29.24
N MET A 500 7.04 -3.12 -29.06
CA MET A 500 6.47 -2.10 -28.17
C MET A 500 5.08 -1.67 -28.66
N THR A 501 4.93 -1.34 -29.95
CA THR A 501 3.65 -0.92 -30.55
C THR A 501 2.59 -2.00 -30.43
N ARG A 502 2.93 -3.25 -30.73
CA ARG A 502 2.00 -4.38 -30.62
C ARG A 502 1.56 -4.64 -29.17
N THR A 503 2.50 -4.57 -28.23
CA THR A 503 2.19 -4.72 -26.82
C THR A 503 1.29 -3.59 -26.32
N HIS A 504 1.58 -2.34 -26.70
CA HIS A 504 0.75 -1.18 -26.34
C HIS A 504 -0.68 -1.33 -26.85
N ALA A 505 -0.86 -1.68 -28.12
CA ALA A 505 -2.21 -1.91 -28.69
C ALA A 505 -2.96 -3.02 -27.96
N ALA A 506 -2.28 -4.14 -27.65
CA ALA A 506 -2.88 -5.23 -26.91
C ALA A 506 -3.29 -4.83 -25.47
N PHE A 507 -2.45 -4.03 -24.78
CA PHE A 507 -2.75 -3.59 -23.42
C PHE A 507 -3.81 -2.48 -23.34
N LEU A 508 -4.09 -1.77 -24.40
CA LEU A 508 -5.27 -0.88 -24.49
C LEU A 508 -6.58 -1.66 -24.63
N ASN A 509 -6.55 -2.89 -25.17
CA ASN A 509 -7.73 -3.72 -25.31
C ASN A 509 -8.13 -4.36 -23.97
N VAL A 510 -9.35 -4.09 -23.48
CA VAL A 510 -9.83 -4.57 -22.18
C VAL A 510 -9.96 -6.10 -22.13
N HIS A 511 -10.40 -6.73 -23.24
CA HIS A 511 -10.52 -8.17 -23.33
C HIS A 511 -9.16 -8.86 -23.24
N PHE A 512 -8.12 -8.27 -23.82
CA PHE A 512 -6.75 -8.76 -23.68
C PHE A 512 -6.25 -8.68 -22.23
N ARG A 513 -6.50 -7.57 -21.54
CA ARG A 513 -6.13 -7.44 -20.12
C ARG A 513 -6.90 -8.44 -19.26
N ARG A 514 -8.21 -8.62 -19.47
CA ARG A 514 -9.03 -9.63 -18.75
C ARG A 514 -8.53 -11.04 -18.99
N ALA A 515 -8.15 -11.37 -20.23
CA ALA A 515 -7.57 -12.68 -20.54
C ALA A 515 -6.31 -12.97 -19.71
N ILE A 516 -5.41 -11.99 -19.52
CA ILE A 516 -4.22 -12.12 -18.67
C ILE A 516 -4.62 -12.36 -17.23
N MET A 517 -5.57 -11.58 -16.69
CA MET A 517 -5.98 -11.68 -15.30
C MET A 517 -6.66 -13.01 -14.98
N PHE A 518 -7.57 -13.48 -15.84
CA PHE A 518 -8.21 -14.78 -15.67
C PHE A 518 -7.26 -15.96 -15.88
N ALA A 519 -6.11 -15.76 -16.54
CA ALA A 519 -5.11 -16.79 -16.77
C ALA A 519 -4.16 -17.01 -15.59
N LEU A 520 -4.10 -16.10 -14.61
CA LEU A 520 -3.19 -16.19 -13.47
C LEU A 520 -3.77 -17.07 -12.34
N ASP A 521 -3.20 -18.25 -12.11
CA ASP A 521 -3.45 -19.09 -10.93
C ASP A 521 -2.79 -18.44 -9.69
N ARG A 522 -3.57 -17.55 -9.02
CA ARG A 522 -3.10 -16.80 -7.86
C ARG A 522 -2.85 -17.70 -6.65
N ALA A 523 -3.54 -18.84 -6.54
CA ALA A 523 -3.29 -19.79 -5.48
C ALA A 523 -1.90 -20.44 -5.63
N THR A 524 -1.54 -20.89 -6.82
CA THR A 524 -0.19 -21.42 -7.09
C THR A 524 0.89 -20.34 -6.93
N TYR A 525 0.62 -19.11 -7.33
CA TYR A 525 1.49 -17.95 -7.12
C TYR A 525 1.72 -17.68 -5.62
N ASN A 526 0.65 -17.63 -4.82
CA ASN A 526 0.72 -17.37 -3.38
C ASN A 526 1.41 -18.51 -2.60
N ALA A 527 1.20 -19.76 -3.03
CA ALA A 527 1.85 -20.94 -2.42
C ALA A 527 3.38 -20.83 -2.37
N GLN A 528 3.99 -20.09 -3.30
CA GLN A 528 5.45 -19.89 -3.32
C GLN A 528 5.95 -19.11 -2.10
N THR A 529 5.09 -18.33 -1.46
CA THR A 529 5.40 -17.53 -0.27
C THR A 529 4.91 -18.18 1.02
N VAL A 530 3.63 -18.62 1.06
CA VAL A 530 2.98 -19.08 2.30
C VAL A 530 2.92 -20.60 2.43
N GLY A 531 3.29 -21.34 1.39
CA GLY A 531 3.19 -22.80 1.32
C GLY A 531 1.85 -23.29 0.76
N GLU A 532 1.82 -24.56 0.32
CA GLU A 532 0.65 -25.16 -0.33
C GLU A 532 -0.59 -25.21 0.59
N ASP A 533 -0.36 -25.41 1.88
CA ASP A 533 -1.45 -25.54 2.88
C ASP A 533 -2.25 -24.24 3.04
N LEU A 534 -1.62 -23.08 2.80
CA LEU A 534 -2.20 -21.74 2.99
C LEU A 534 -2.36 -20.95 1.70
N LYS A 535 -2.29 -21.58 0.54
CA LYS A 535 -2.29 -20.89 -0.76
C LYS A 535 -3.50 -19.98 -1.03
N TYR A 536 -4.60 -20.17 -0.33
CA TYR A 536 -5.78 -19.30 -0.40
C TYR A 536 -5.87 -18.31 0.76
N ALA A 537 -5.14 -18.52 1.86
CA ALA A 537 -5.37 -17.84 3.13
C ALA A 537 -5.22 -16.33 3.10
N SER A 538 -4.34 -15.82 2.25
CA SER A 538 -4.11 -14.37 2.09
C SER A 538 -4.61 -13.81 0.76
N LEU A 539 -5.27 -14.61 -0.11
CA LEU A 539 -5.80 -14.07 -1.35
C LEU A 539 -6.90 -13.05 -1.06
N VAL A 540 -6.87 -11.94 -1.79
CA VAL A 540 -7.91 -10.91 -1.79
C VAL A 540 -8.52 -10.80 -3.18
N ASN A 541 -9.82 -10.55 -3.26
CA ASN A 541 -10.53 -10.47 -4.52
C ASN A 541 -11.00 -9.06 -4.88
N THR A 542 -10.87 -8.11 -3.93
CA THR A 542 -11.09 -6.68 -4.10
C THR A 542 -9.84 -5.90 -3.72
N TYR A 543 -9.70 -4.68 -4.17
CA TYR A 543 -8.59 -3.79 -3.79
C TYR A 543 -8.79 -3.26 -2.37
N THR A 544 -9.98 -2.70 -2.07
CA THR A 544 -10.42 -2.47 -0.70
C THR A 544 -10.88 -3.82 -0.11
N PRO A 545 -10.39 -4.26 1.06
CA PRO A 545 -10.86 -5.50 1.65
C PRO A 545 -12.40 -5.51 1.76
N GLY A 546 -13.03 -6.58 1.27
CA GLY A 546 -14.48 -6.63 1.16
C GLY A 546 -15.25 -6.48 2.49
N ASN A 547 -14.58 -6.69 3.62
CA ASN A 547 -15.11 -6.49 4.99
C ASN A 547 -14.57 -5.22 5.67
N PHE A 548 -13.94 -4.31 4.92
CA PHE A 548 -13.33 -3.09 5.47
C PHE A 548 -14.36 -2.18 6.11
N VAL A 549 -15.51 -1.99 5.44
CA VAL A 549 -16.65 -1.25 5.97
C VAL A 549 -17.95 -2.01 5.71
N SER A 550 -19.00 -1.68 6.46
CA SER A 550 -20.37 -2.17 6.26
C SER A 550 -21.36 -1.03 6.37
N LEU A 551 -22.53 -1.19 5.77
CA LEU A 551 -23.60 -0.21 5.85
C LEU A 551 -24.14 -0.10 7.28
N GLU A 552 -24.37 1.12 7.75
CA GLU A 552 -24.94 1.41 9.06
C GLU A 552 -26.47 1.39 9.03
N GLU A 553 -27.07 1.62 7.86
CA GLU A 553 -28.53 1.65 7.64
C GLU A 553 -28.90 1.00 6.30
N ASP A 554 -30.22 0.69 6.14
CA ASP A 554 -30.76 0.18 4.87
C ASP A 554 -30.55 1.26 3.78
N THR A 555 -29.83 0.90 2.73
CA THR A 555 -29.39 1.84 1.69
C THR A 555 -29.84 1.38 0.31
N THR A 556 -30.40 2.29 -0.49
CA THR A 556 -30.83 2.00 -1.87
C THR A 556 -29.95 2.77 -2.84
N VAL A 557 -29.27 2.05 -3.74
CA VAL A 557 -28.46 2.61 -4.83
C VAL A 557 -28.86 2.02 -6.17
N ASP A 558 -28.49 2.69 -7.25
CA ASP A 558 -28.69 2.17 -8.60
C ASP A 558 -27.59 1.16 -8.94
N ILE A 559 -27.98 -0.05 -9.26
CA ILE A 559 -27.11 -1.11 -9.77
C ILE A 559 -27.50 -1.36 -11.24
N ASN A 560 -26.73 -0.82 -12.15
CA ASN A 560 -26.93 -0.93 -13.60
C ASN A 560 -28.37 -0.64 -14.04
N GLY A 561 -28.90 0.53 -13.63
CA GLY A 561 -30.27 0.98 -13.97
C GLY A 561 -31.38 0.37 -13.10
N THR A 562 -31.02 -0.37 -12.06
CA THR A 562 -31.98 -1.01 -11.14
C THR A 562 -31.78 -0.53 -9.72
N ALA A 563 -32.79 0.13 -9.14
CA ALA A 563 -32.77 0.51 -7.74
C ALA A 563 -32.71 -0.74 -6.85
N THR A 564 -31.58 -0.94 -6.16
CA THR A 564 -31.29 -2.11 -5.33
C THR A 564 -31.10 -1.67 -3.89
N THR A 565 -31.79 -2.32 -2.94
CA THR A 565 -31.67 -2.00 -1.52
C THR A 565 -30.82 -3.05 -0.83
N PHE A 566 -29.78 -2.59 -0.13
CA PHE A 566 -28.91 -3.37 0.73
C PHE A 566 -29.26 -3.09 2.18
N PRO A 567 -29.49 -4.10 3.04
CA PRO A 567 -29.80 -3.89 4.44
C PRO A 567 -28.59 -3.41 5.24
N ALA A 568 -28.84 -2.77 6.38
CA ALA A 568 -27.82 -2.44 7.37
C ALA A 568 -26.98 -3.70 7.71
N GLY A 569 -25.66 -3.49 7.86
CA GLY A 569 -24.69 -4.57 8.06
C GLY A 569 -24.21 -5.26 6.80
N THR A 570 -24.71 -4.87 5.60
CA THR A 570 -24.14 -5.38 4.34
C THR A 570 -22.71 -4.90 4.20
N TYR A 571 -21.80 -5.84 3.98
CA TYR A 571 -20.38 -5.54 3.75
C TYR A 571 -20.14 -4.97 2.36
N TYR A 572 -19.12 -4.12 2.27
CA TYR A 572 -18.65 -3.45 1.06
C TYR A 572 -18.49 -4.42 -0.14
N GLY A 573 -17.80 -5.55 0.06
CA GLY A 573 -17.56 -6.54 -0.99
C GLY A 573 -18.82 -7.16 -1.59
N ALA A 574 -19.91 -7.26 -0.81
CA ALA A 574 -21.18 -7.76 -1.33
C ALA A 574 -21.82 -6.79 -2.35
N ILE A 575 -21.61 -5.50 -2.17
CA ILE A 575 -22.10 -4.47 -3.09
C ILE A 575 -21.23 -4.43 -4.35
N VAL A 576 -19.89 -4.55 -4.20
CA VAL A 576 -18.97 -4.72 -5.35
C VAL A 576 -19.40 -5.92 -6.19
N GLN A 577 -19.69 -7.08 -5.56
CA GLN A 577 -20.15 -8.28 -6.28
C GLN A 577 -21.46 -8.03 -7.02
N ALA A 578 -22.41 -7.34 -6.38
CA ALA A 578 -23.71 -7.08 -7.00
C ALA A 578 -23.57 -6.22 -8.28
N GLN A 579 -22.65 -5.26 -8.29
CA GLN A 579 -22.36 -4.45 -9.48
C GLN A 579 -21.68 -5.30 -10.57
N ILE A 580 -20.65 -6.07 -10.23
CA ILE A 580 -19.94 -6.97 -11.17
C ILE A 580 -20.91 -7.97 -11.80
N ASP A 581 -21.81 -8.57 -11.01
CA ASP A 581 -22.83 -9.52 -11.51
C ASP A 581 -23.81 -8.85 -12.48
N ALA A 582 -24.21 -7.59 -12.19
CA ALA A 582 -25.13 -6.82 -13.05
C ALA A 582 -24.47 -6.40 -14.37
N ASP A 583 -23.16 -6.20 -14.40
CA ASP A 583 -22.39 -5.89 -15.59
C ASP A 583 -21.99 -7.15 -16.38
N GLY A 584 -22.30 -8.34 -15.85
CA GLY A 584 -22.17 -9.62 -16.54
C GLY A 584 -20.74 -10.19 -16.55
N LEU A 585 -19.87 -9.74 -15.64
CA LEU A 585 -18.53 -10.32 -15.50
C LEU A 585 -18.57 -11.56 -14.60
N THR A 586 -17.59 -12.45 -14.82
CA THR A 586 -17.50 -13.75 -14.10
C THR A 586 -16.62 -13.68 -12.84
N ILE A 587 -16.07 -12.49 -12.52
CA ILE A 587 -15.22 -12.29 -11.32
C ILE A 587 -16.04 -12.54 -10.06
N LYS A 588 -15.51 -13.37 -9.15
CA LYS A 588 -16.13 -13.66 -7.86
C LYS A 588 -15.34 -12.96 -6.75
N VAL A 589 -15.82 -11.80 -6.30
CA VAL A 589 -15.13 -11.01 -5.29
C VAL A 589 -15.66 -11.20 -3.88
N TRP A 590 -16.89 -11.71 -3.74
CA TRP A 590 -17.56 -11.92 -2.47
C TRP A 590 -18.28 -13.26 -2.43
N ASP A 591 -18.07 -14.03 -1.35
CA ASP A 591 -18.81 -15.26 -1.07
C ASP A 591 -19.24 -15.27 0.41
N PRO A 592 -20.55 -15.11 0.71
CA PRO A 592 -21.04 -15.08 2.07
C PRO A 592 -20.89 -16.43 2.79
N GLU A 593 -20.67 -17.52 2.06
CA GLU A 593 -20.47 -18.86 2.59
C GLU A 593 -19.00 -19.19 2.85
N ALA A 594 -18.07 -18.27 2.52
CA ALA A 594 -16.64 -18.46 2.78
C ALA A 594 -16.36 -18.61 4.27
N GLU A 595 -15.31 -19.34 4.61
CA GLU A 595 -14.93 -19.60 6.00
C GLU A 595 -14.71 -18.28 6.76
N GLY A 596 -15.34 -18.18 7.93
CA GLY A 596 -15.37 -16.96 8.73
C GLY A 596 -16.60 -16.08 8.49
N GLY A 597 -17.44 -16.38 7.51
CA GLY A 597 -18.72 -15.70 7.26
C GLY A 597 -18.64 -14.27 6.79
N ILE A 598 -17.45 -13.77 6.51
CA ILE A 598 -17.21 -12.40 6.03
C ILE A 598 -16.96 -12.34 4.53
N GLY A 599 -16.90 -13.47 3.85
CA GLY A 599 -16.97 -13.60 2.40
C GLY A 599 -15.83 -13.04 1.59
N SER A 600 -14.87 -12.37 2.19
CA SER A 600 -14.09 -11.45 1.40
C SER A 600 -12.90 -12.02 0.70
N SER A 601 -12.19 -13.00 1.18
CA SER A 601 -10.90 -13.12 0.54
C SER A 601 -10.11 -14.33 0.95
N THR A 602 -10.44 -14.95 2.02
CA THR A 602 -9.46 -15.81 2.66
C THR A 602 -9.54 -17.27 2.28
N GLN A 603 -10.40 -17.73 1.42
CA GLN A 603 -10.55 -19.16 1.19
C GLN A 603 -10.72 -19.54 -0.29
N PHE A 604 -10.74 -18.58 -1.20
CA PHE A 604 -10.97 -18.87 -2.61
C PHE A 604 -10.23 -17.91 -3.55
N ASP A 605 -9.96 -18.35 -4.78
CA ASP A 605 -9.52 -17.52 -5.88
C ASP A 605 -10.71 -17.19 -6.77
N GLY A 606 -11.16 -15.94 -6.74
CA GLY A 606 -12.32 -15.48 -7.49
C GLY A 606 -12.01 -14.97 -8.89
N TRP A 607 -10.74 -15.03 -9.31
CA TRP A 607 -10.29 -14.51 -10.59
C TRP A 607 -9.84 -15.60 -11.55
N TYR A 608 -9.10 -16.61 -11.08
CA TYR A 608 -8.58 -17.65 -11.95
C TYR A 608 -9.68 -18.44 -12.65
N ASN A 609 -9.80 -18.24 -13.97
CA ASN A 609 -10.82 -18.89 -14.79
C ASN A 609 -10.26 -19.13 -16.22
N PRO A 610 -9.61 -20.29 -16.46
CA PRO A 610 -9.00 -20.57 -17.76
C PRO A 610 -9.99 -20.57 -18.96
N ASP A 611 -11.24 -20.96 -18.74
CA ASP A 611 -12.25 -20.96 -19.81
C ASP A 611 -12.64 -19.51 -20.19
N GLU A 612 -12.79 -18.64 -19.21
CA GLU A 612 -13.04 -17.22 -19.44
C GLU A 612 -11.82 -16.52 -20.05
N ALA A 613 -10.61 -16.84 -19.57
CA ALA A 613 -9.38 -16.32 -20.17
C ALA A 613 -9.29 -16.65 -21.67
N ALA A 614 -9.69 -17.85 -22.06
CA ALA A 614 -9.72 -18.25 -23.47
C ALA A 614 -10.83 -17.51 -24.27
N ALA A 615 -11.98 -17.25 -23.67
CA ALA A 615 -13.07 -16.50 -24.32
C ALA A 615 -12.69 -15.02 -24.51
N GLU A 616 -12.16 -14.39 -23.49
CA GLU A 616 -11.66 -13.00 -23.53
C GLU A 616 -10.52 -12.85 -24.54
N LEU A 617 -9.57 -13.79 -24.56
CA LEU A 617 -8.50 -13.78 -25.56
C LEU A 617 -9.05 -13.90 -26.99
N ALA A 618 -10.05 -14.75 -27.22
CA ALA A 618 -10.64 -14.90 -28.55
C ALA A 618 -11.27 -13.60 -29.04
N THR A 619 -12.00 -12.90 -28.17
CA THR A 619 -12.56 -11.57 -28.47
C THR A 619 -11.45 -10.56 -28.76
N ALA A 620 -10.43 -10.49 -27.89
CA ALA A 620 -9.29 -9.59 -28.08
C ALA A 620 -8.57 -9.83 -29.41
N VAL A 621 -8.36 -11.10 -29.79
CA VAL A 621 -7.71 -11.45 -31.05
C VAL A 621 -8.51 -10.96 -32.27
N GLU A 622 -9.86 -11.04 -32.24
CA GLU A 622 -10.71 -10.54 -33.32
C GLU A 622 -10.65 -9.01 -33.42
N GLU A 623 -10.72 -8.31 -32.30
CA GLU A 623 -10.68 -6.85 -32.24
C GLU A 623 -9.31 -6.32 -32.66
N LEU A 624 -8.23 -6.84 -32.11
CA LEU A 624 -6.86 -6.45 -32.45
C LEU A 624 -6.52 -6.74 -33.91
N ALA A 625 -7.01 -7.86 -34.47
CA ALA A 625 -6.82 -8.15 -35.90
C ALA A 625 -7.55 -7.15 -36.79
N ALA A 626 -8.73 -6.65 -36.37
CA ALA A 626 -9.44 -5.58 -37.09
C ALA A 626 -8.66 -4.26 -37.09
N GLU A 627 -7.84 -4.02 -36.07
CA GLU A 627 -6.95 -2.87 -35.92
C GLU A 627 -5.57 -3.09 -36.57
N GLY A 628 -5.30 -4.27 -37.15
CA GLY A 628 -4.04 -4.58 -37.80
C GLY A 628 -2.98 -5.23 -36.88
N VAL A 629 -3.35 -5.64 -35.67
CA VAL A 629 -2.46 -6.34 -34.72
C VAL A 629 -2.84 -7.82 -34.67
N GLU A 630 -2.03 -8.67 -35.29
CA GLU A 630 -2.23 -10.13 -35.25
C GLU A 630 -1.65 -10.71 -33.96
N VAL A 631 -2.43 -11.52 -33.23
CA VAL A 631 -2.01 -12.19 -31.97
C VAL A 631 -2.25 -13.69 -32.12
N SER A 632 -1.21 -14.47 -31.94
CA SER A 632 -1.26 -15.94 -31.99
C SER A 632 -0.03 -16.56 -31.32
N ALA A 633 0.02 -17.88 -31.20
CA ALA A 633 1.22 -18.57 -30.70
C ALA A 633 2.44 -18.43 -31.65
N GLU A 634 2.22 -18.22 -32.93
CA GLU A 634 3.28 -17.95 -33.92
C GLU A 634 3.70 -16.48 -33.93
N ASN A 635 2.83 -15.58 -33.46
CA ASN A 635 3.05 -14.15 -33.38
C ASN A 635 2.59 -13.60 -32.02
N PRO A 636 3.25 -13.98 -30.91
CA PRO A 636 2.80 -13.65 -29.56
C PRO A 636 3.00 -12.17 -29.20
N ILE A 637 2.27 -11.73 -28.19
CA ILE A 637 2.58 -10.51 -27.45
C ILE A 637 3.61 -10.82 -26.37
N TYR A 638 4.68 -10.04 -26.32
CA TYR A 638 5.72 -10.16 -25.29
C TYR A 638 5.39 -9.21 -24.12
N MET A 639 5.23 -9.79 -22.94
CA MET A 639 4.89 -9.07 -21.71
C MET A 639 6.07 -9.12 -20.73
N ASP A 640 6.62 -7.97 -20.39
CA ASP A 640 7.74 -7.88 -19.44
C ASP A 640 7.24 -7.85 -18.00
N LEU A 641 7.83 -8.70 -17.17
CA LEU A 641 7.60 -8.80 -15.73
C LEU A 641 8.93 -8.64 -14.99
N PRO A 642 9.21 -7.50 -14.34
CA PRO A 642 10.37 -7.35 -13.48
C PRO A 642 10.19 -8.20 -12.20
N TYR A 643 11.28 -8.84 -11.73
CA TYR A 643 11.26 -9.63 -10.52
C TYR A 643 12.57 -9.51 -9.74
N PHE A 644 12.48 -9.59 -8.42
CA PHE A 644 13.64 -9.54 -7.53
C PHE A 644 14.31 -10.93 -7.43
N SER A 645 15.51 -11.07 -7.99
CA SER A 645 16.26 -12.34 -8.00
C SER A 645 17.00 -12.65 -6.70
N GLY A 646 17.15 -11.66 -5.81
CA GLY A 646 17.75 -11.84 -4.48
C GLY A 646 16.90 -12.66 -3.49
N SER A 647 15.67 -13.01 -3.86
CA SER A 647 14.77 -13.86 -3.09
C SER A 647 14.27 -15.04 -3.90
N GLU A 648 14.52 -16.26 -3.43
CA GLU A 648 14.02 -17.49 -4.05
C GLU A 648 12.50 -17.50 -4.18
N ALA A 649 11.78 -17.04 -3.16
CA ALA A 649 10.32 -16.99 -3.16
C ALA A 649 9.78 -16.07 -4.26
N PHE A 650 10.37 -14.90 -4.48
CA PHE A 650 9.97 -13.99 -5.56
C PHE A 650 10.32 -14.51 -6.93
N GLY A 651 11.47 -15.15 -7.10
CA GLY A 651 11.81 -15.84 -8.33
C GLY A 651 10.83 -16.98 -8.66
N ASN A 652 10.42 -17.75 -7.66
CA ASN A 652 9.41 -18.81 -7.81
C ASN A 652 8.03 -18.24 -8.15
N ARG A 653 7.61 -17.13 -7.52
CA ARG A 653 6.36 -16.42 -7.84
C ARG A 653 6.34 -15.97 -9.31
N ALA A 654 7.40 -15.31 -9.78
CA ALA A 654 7.53 -14.86 -11.16
C ALA A 654 7.45 -16.02 -12.15
N ASN A 655 8.09 -17.15 -11.85
CA ASN A 655 8.01 -18.37 -12.67
C ASN A 655 6.62 -19.02 -12.66
N ALA A 656 5.91 -19.02 -11.52
CA ALA A 656 4.55 -19.53 -11.41
C ALA A 656 3.59 -18.67 -12.26
N LEU A 657 3.70 -17.34 -12.18
CA LEU A 657 2.94 -16.39 -12.98
C LEU A 657 3.19 -16.62 -14.49
N LYS A 658 4.44 -16.62 -14.91
CA LYS A 658 4.83 -16.90 -16.30
C LYS A 658 4.22 -18.21 -16.80
N LYS A 659 4.39 -19.28 -16.06
CA LYS A 659 3.89 -20.62 -16.44
C LYS A 659 2.35 -20.64 -16.55
N SER A 660 1.65 -19.99 -15.63
CA SER A 660 0.19 -19.92 -15.64
C SER A 660 -0.31 -19.22 -16.90
N ILE A 661 0.12 -17.99 -17.13
CA ILE A 661 -0.33 -17.16 -18.26
C ILE A 661 0.02 -17.81 -19.59
N GLU A 662 1.27 -18.24 -19.82
CA GLU A 662 1.68 -18.86 -21.08
C GLU A 662 0.94 -20.16 -21.38
N THR A 663 0.62 -20.95 -20.33
CA THR A 663 -0.11 -22.22 -20.50
C THR A 663 -1.56 -21.98 -20.83
N VAL A 664 -2.24 -21.11 -20.08
CA VAL A 664 -3.68 -20.86 -20.24
C VAL A 664 -3.96 -20.14 -21.56
N LEU A 665 -3.13 -19.17 -21.93
CA LEU A 665 -3.28 -18.40 -23.18
C LEU A 665 -2.63 -19.07 -24.40
N GLY A 666 -2.23 -20.36 -24.28
CA GLY A 666 -1.77 -21.19 -25.40
C GLY A 666 -0.56 -20.64 -26.14
N GLY A 667 0.28 -19.83 -25.48
CA GLY A 667 1.45 -19.18 -26.08
C GLY A 667 1.16 -17.91 -26.88
N ALA A 668 -0.06 -17.39 -26.88
CA ALA A 668 -0.40 -16.10 -27.49
C ALA A 668 0.22 -14.92 -26.72
N VAL A 669 0.57 -15.14 -25.45
CA VAL A 669 1.34 -14.22 -24.61
C VAL A 669 2.58 -14.94 -24.12
N ILE A 670 3.74 -14.30 -24.22
CA ILE A 670 5.03 -14.76 -23.69
C ILE A 670 5.50 -13.79 -22.61
N VAL A 671 5.72 -14.30 -21.42
CA VAL A 671 6.19 -13.49 -20.29
C VAL A 671 7.72 -13.46 -20.28
N ASN A 672 8.28 -12.27 -20.45
CA ASN A 672 9.70 -12.01 -20.27
C ASN A 672 9.99 -11.70 -18.81
N LEU A 673 10.72 -12.55 -18.12
CA LEU A 673 11.20 -12.26 -16.77
C LEU A 673 12.38 -11.29 -16.84
N VAL A 674 12.21 -10.08 -16.32
CA VAL A 674 13.25 -9.04 -16.27
C VAL A 674 13.88 -9.04 -14.89
N GLU A 675 15.14 -9.47 -14.81
CA GLU A 675 15.84 -9.63 -13.54
C GLU A 675 16.23 -8.30 -12.93
N CYS A 676 15.83 -8.11 -11.65
CA CYS A 676 16.31 -7.06 -10.77
C CYS A 676 17.14 -7.71 -9.66
N VAL A 677 18.44 -7.37 -9.58
CA VAL A 677 19.38 -8.04 -8.67
C VAL A 677 19.25 -7.61 -7.22
N ASP A 678 18.66 -6.45 -6.98
CA ASP A 678 18.34 -5.94 -5.65
C ASP A 678 16.90 -5.43 -5.59
N SER A 679 16.39 -5.24 -4.38
CA SER A 679 15.00 -4.81 -4.16
C SER A 679 14.74 -3.38 -4.64
N ASN A 680 15.72 -2.47 -4.56
CA ASN A 680 15.53 -1.10 -5.03
C ASN A 680 15.36 -1.07 -6.55
N ALA A 681 16.19 -1.84 -7.30
CA ALA A 681 16.03 -1.96 -8.76
C ALA A 681 14.64 -2.49 -9.14
N TRP A 682 14.08 -3.41 -8.34
CA TRP A 682 12.71 -3.89 -8.53
C TRP A 682 11.66 -2.82 -8.26
N TYR A 683 11.80 -2.04 -7.17
CA TYR A 683 10.91 -0.91 -6.87
C TYR A 683 11.05 0.23 -7.89
N TYR A 684 12.26 0.51 -8.37
CA TYR A 684 12.50 1.52 -9.43
C TYR A 684 12.00 1.11 -10.82
N ALA A 685 11.56 -0.13 -11.00
CA ALA A 685 10.83 -0.49 -12.22
C ALA A 685 9.44 0.20 -12.29
N GLY A 686 8.84 0.57 -11.13
CA GLY A 686 7.52 1.19 -11.12
C GLY A 686 7.15 1.94 -9.84
N TYR A 687 7.16 1.31 -8.68
CA TYR A 687 6.61 1.89 -7.45
C TYR A 687 7.35 3.16 -6.98
N TYR A 688 8.67 3.23 -7.17
CA TYR A 688 9.50 4.38 -6.83
C TYR A 688 9.73 5.34 -8.01
N THR A 689 9.00 5.20 -9.12
CA THR A 689 9.01 6.22 -10.17
C THR A 689 8.18 7.43 -9.74
N ASP A 690 8.53 8.61 -10.24
CA ASP A 690 7.75 9.81 -9.99
C ASP A 690 6.55 9.92 -10.95
N PHE A 691 6.68 9.35 -12.17
CA PHE A 691 5.68 9.44 -13.24
C PHE A 691 5.42 8.09 -13.90
N GLY A 692 4.23 7.91 -14.46
CA GLY A 692 3.84 6.69 -15.16
C GLY A 692 4.70 6.40 -16.40
N TYR A 693 5.20 7.41 -17.11
CA TYR A 693 6.08 7.21 -18.28
C TYR A 693 7.46 6.63 -17.92
N GLU A 694 7.85 6.62 -16.65
CA GLU A 694 9.09 6.05 -16.14
C GLU A 694 8.94 4.55 -15.83
N ALA A 695 7.72 4.02 -15.81
CA ALA A 695 7.42 2.63 -15.49
C ALA A 695 7.95 1.69 -16.56
N ASN A 696 8.90 0.80 -16.17
CA ASN A 696 9.61 -0.12 -17.06
C ASN A 696 9.05 -1.54 -16.95
N TYR A 697 7.80 -1.75 -17.28
CA TYR A 697 7.13 -3.06 -17.31
C TYR A 697 5.84 -3.02 -18.11
N ASP A 698 5.31 -4.20 -18.43
CA ASP A 698 3.94 -4.38 -18.89
C ASP A 698 3.04 -4.93 -17.78
N PHE A 699 3.59 -5.81 -16.93
CA PHE A 699 2.92 -6.38 -15.76
C PHE A 699 3.81 -6.18 -14.53
N TYR A 700 3.23 -5.73 -13.40
CA TYR A 700 3.96 -5.41 -12.18
C TYR A 700 3.20 -5.92 -10.95
N ASP A 701 3.84 -6.74 -10.10
CA ASP A 701 3.21 -7.44 -8.99
C ASP A 701 3.76 -7.07 -7.60
N VAL A 702 4.35 -5.86 -7.48
CA VAL A 702 5.09 -5.47 -6.27
C VAL A 702 4.43 -4.35 -5.47
N SER A 703 3.44 -3.67 -6.05
CA SER A 703 2.76 -2.56 -5.35
C SER A 703 1.63 -3.03 -4.45
N GLY A 704 1.41 -2.29 -3.36
CA GLY A 704 0.30 -2.50 -2.45
C GLY A 704 -0.10 -1.21 -1.75
N TRP A 705 -1.26 -1.21 -1.12
CA TRP A 705 -1.78 -0.09 -0.34
C TRP A 705 -2.35 -0.56 0.98
N GLY A 706 -2.00 0.12 2.06
CA GLY A 706 -2.64 0.01 3.36
C GLY A 706 -3.49 1.27 3.60
N PRO A 707 -4.64 1.16 4.26
CA PRO A 707 -5.53 2.30 4.41
C PRO A 707 -4.96 3.35 5.37
N ASP A 708 -5.04 4.60 4.97
CA ASP A 708 -4.61 5.73 5.79
C ASP A 708 -5.69 6.10 6.80
N TYR A 709 -6.98 5.89 6.44
CA TYR A 709 -8.15 6.22 7.24
C TYR A 709 -9.32 5.27 6.96
N GLY A 710 -10.37 5.34 7.77
CA GLY A 710 -11.49 4.39 7.79
C GLY A 710 -12.58 4.67 6.75
N ASP A 711 -12.22 4.90 5.48
CA ASP A 711 -13.17 5.06 4.36
C ASP A 711 -12.58 4.41 3.09
N PRO A 712 -13.37 3.74 2.25
CA PRO A 712 -12.89 3.11 1.01
C PRO A 712 -12.18 4.08 0.05
N GLN A 713 -12.44 5.38 0.16
CA GLN A 713 -11.74 6.40 -0.61
C GLN A 713 -10.22 6.28 -0.50
N THR A 714 -9.69 5.88 0.67
CA THR A 714 -8.23 5.73 0.90
C THR A 714 -7.54 4.77 -0.09
N TYR A 715 -8.28 3.84 -0.68
CA TYR A 715 -7.78 2.96 -1.75
C TYR A 715 -8.05 3.55 -3.14
N LEU A 716 -9.26 4.03 -3.37
CA LEU A 716 -9.74 4.40 -4.70
C LEU A 716 -9.13 5.69 -5.21
N ASP A 717 -8.85 6.66 -4.32
CA ASP A 717 -8.21 7.92 -4.68
C ASP A 717 -6.78 7.73 -5.21
N THR A 718 -6.11 6.62 -4.90
CA THR A 718 -4.80 6.28 -5.46
C THR A 718 -4.79 6.12 -6.99
N PHE A 719 -5.97 5.99 -7.62
CA PHE A 719 -6.14 5.94 -9.07
C PHE A 719 -6.58 7.28 -9.70
N LEU A 720 -6.64 8.36 -8.91
CA LEU A 720 -6.95 9.69 -9.43
C LEU A 720 -5.73 10.33 -10.11
N PRO A 721 -5.94 11.27 -11.06
CA PRO A 721 -4.85 11.98 -11.72
C PRO A 721 -4.36 13.20 -10.93
N ASP A 722 -4.75 13.34 -9.67
CA ASP A 722 -4.43 14.46 -8.79
C ASP A 722 -3.32 14.09 -7.76
N TYR A 723 -3.21 14.89 -6.71
CA TYR A 723 -2.23 14.71 -5.64
C TYR A 723 -2.32 13.36 -4.91
N SER A 724 -3.48 12.69 -4.92
CA SER A 724 -3.70 11.39 -4.28
C SER A 724 -3.34 10.18 -5.16
N GLY A 725 -3.03 10.39 -6.44
CA GLY A 725 -2.82 9.37 -7.46
C GLY A 725 -1.57 8.52 -7.33
N TYR A 726 -1.40 7.81 -6.24
CA TYR A 726 -0.19 7.01 -5.96
C TYR A 726 -0.07 5.77 -6.85
N MET A 727 -1.19 5.16 -7.26
CA MET A 727 -1.22 3.92 -8.06
C MET A 727 -1.50 4.16 -9.54
N VAL A 728 -2.00 5.33 -9.93
CA VAL A 728 -2.27 5.64 -11.34
C VAL A 728 -1.00 5.57 -12.19
N LYS A 729 0.16 5.93 -11.63
CA LYS A 729 1.47 5.76 -12.28
C LYS A 729 1.83 4.28 -12.53
N CYS A 730 1.35 3.35 -11.68
CA CYS A 730 1.59 1.92 -11.86
C CYS A 730 0.87 1.34 -13.07
N ILE A 731 -0.13 2.03 -13.60
CA ILE A 731 -0.77 1.66 -14.87
C ILE A 731 -0.23 2.47 -16.07
N GLY A 732 0.87 3.22 -15.89
CA GLY A 732 1.58 3.96 -16.91
C GLY A 732 1.01 5.34 -17.23
N LEU A 733 0.22 5.93 -16.32
CA LEU A 733 -0.45 7.22 -16.50
C LEU A 733 0.02 8.24 -15.46
N PHE A 734 0.08 9.54 -15.87
CA PHE A 734 0.44 10.72 -15.04
C PHE A 734 1.79 10.65 -14.31
#